data_c7d6625ba14544395ecd60ba7390ee1d
#
_entry.id   c7d6625ba14544395ecd60ba7390ee1d
#
_cell.length_a   1.000
_cell.length_b   1.000
_cell.length_c   1.000
_cell.angle_alpha   90.00
_cell.angle_beta   90.00
_cell.angle_gamma   90.00
#
_symmetry.space_group_name_H-M   'P 1'
#
loop_
_entity.id
_entity.type
_entity.pdbx_description
1 polymer ?
#
loop_
_entity_poly.entity_id
_entity_poly.type
_entity_poly.pdbx_seq_one_letter_code
_entity_poly.pdbx_strand_id
1 'polypeptide(L)'
;MQIIDLYIRDGNKYTSEGFFPTQTRLVDTSTDFTIGDFRVGQLIKNLSSGTIGSITAIAPGGNVNTLDIDGGAFPNLAGQPYQIYNHYTKLELFKDESVSITDTIQNVKDPAKIFAPFSQQFSVPASKHNNKFFKHYYDSEIQNSFDARFQGDGLIQLNGVTYKIGKLRLTSVDLKNNVAYSYKLVFTGETVEFKQILAENELSSLTYPDSLNFEYTSDFVKSKLQGTAEGDDLIFPLITHSKNMRYNYNSNPGYRDAITGTHLNYADLKPALKTKVIIDAIQTTYPQIVFSQQFFNSTVFKKLYMWLHREEGYLSNAVEGGAAQQISNRFHLQENASSAATNYNFVSGTELRPAKCFHQGILRYGYIFTLNVNFTGTRDYEVQILRASDNSELFSETGSTAQTFTYEFTRDNYGENDIDVFININTENTLGISQTLTVQRGYRVFGSSFAITDTGNYQKLATTDANTIVIANQMPKMKIFDFLKNIFTMFNLTAYKEDGIITVLPLDDYYNAGKVYDITEYVDTSKSKISKLLQFKNMIFNFKSKKSYLVQYAEELQGNIFAHESYGNDEWDGGDYKVEVDFEKMMYERLTDENTGNLTTIVQGAMLDKKFEPTIGSPLLFYCFSTDTNDALLFQNDDDSLTNINPYLRPSNSISNITTGFISQTLNFGIEVDEYTLGTGSSAQQNQSNDLFTKYYRNYVANLFARNSRKTSVSAYLPLSIILKYRLNDIFVIGTTEYRINSIKTNLLTNKSDLELYNLNVNTSQSLNGQSQNLQRVENLETTSKTSSTINVQFDNITDTNFEKFEIYLDDEYIDFNLQGDVFYGFSGLDSDTTYKISLRAIYDVDGIEAGAFDTDLFETTL
;
A
#
# COMPACT_ATOMS: atom_id res chain seq x y z
N MET A 1 0.62 -39.55 -28.84
CA MET A 1 0.16 -39.57 -27.44
C MET A 1 1.09 -38.61 -26.69
N GLN A 2 0.56 -37.66 -26.03
CA GLN A 2 1.35 -36.66 -25.30
C GLN A 2 1.95 -37.31 -24.06
N ILE A 3 3.20 -37.01 -23.74
CA ILE A 3 3.86 -37.50 -22.51
C ILE A 3 3.65 -36.44 -21.45
N ILE A 4 2.96 -36.83 -20.40
CA ILE A 4 2.77 -35.98 -19.20
C ILE A 4 3.70 -36.49 -18.12
N ASP A 5 4.56 -35.62 -17.62
CA ASP A 5 5.42 -35.93 -16.50
C ASP A 5 5.02 -35.03 -15.32
N LEU A 6 4.71 -35.65 -14.19
CA LEU A 6 4.37 -34.98 -12.94
C LEU A 6 5.49 -35.21 -11.94
N TYR A 7 5.99 -34.12 -11.43
CA TYR A 7 7.05 -34.13 -10.42
C TYR A 7 6.55 -33.49 -9.14
N ILE A 8 6.94 -34.06 -8.01
CA ILE A 8 6.72 -33.49 -6.68
C ILE A 8 8.02 -33.40 -5.95
N ARG A 9 8.21 -32.33 -5.19
CA ARG A 9 9.42 -32.12 -4.42
C ARG A 9 9.38 -32.92 -3.13
N ASP A 10 10.52 -33.57 -2.83
CA ASP A 10 10.73 -34.36 -1.63
C ASP A 10 11.38 -33.47 -0.54
N GLY A 11 10.61 -33.02 0.43
CA GLY A 11 11.05 -32.56 1.74
C GLY A 11 11.84 -31.24 1.82
N ASN A 12 13.04 -31.25 2.36
CA ASN A 12 13.77 -30.10 2.90
C ASN A 12 14.36 -29.14 1.86
N LYS A 13 14.16 -27.82 2.10
CA LYS A 13 14.75 -26.73 1.34
C LYS A 13 16.07 -26.33 2.00
N TYR A 14 17.13 -26.18 1.23
CA TYR A 14 18.31 -25.48 1.67
C TYR A 14 18.22 -24.02 1.24
N THR A 15 18.33 -23.11 2.19
CA THR A 15 18.26 -21.66 1.93
C THR A 15 19.50 -21.00 2.50
N SER A 16 20.19 -20.19 1.69
CA SER A 16 21.36 -19.43 2.08
C SER A 16 21.50 -18.17 1.21
N GLU A 17 22.52 -17.39 1.45
CA GLU A 17 22.88 -16.22 0.63
C GLU A 17 24.21 -16.48 -0.06
N GLY A 18 24.30 -16.13 -1.34
CA GLY A 18 25.48 -16.37 -2.14
C GLY A 18 25.75 -15.27 -3.16
N PHE A 19 26.86 -15.40 -3.84
CA PHE A 19 27.28 -14.54 -4.93
C PHE A 19 27.14 -15.28 -6.25
N PHE A 20 26.51 -14.65 -7.22
CA PHE A 20 26.42 -15.15 -8.60
C PHE A 20 27.43 -14.38 -9.47
N PRO A 21 28.70 -14.82 -9.56
CA PRO A 21 29.73 -14.12 -10.34
C PRO A 21 29.46 -14.14 -11.85
N THR A 22 28.65 -15.10 -12.29
CA THR A 22 28.17 -15.21 -13.67
C THR A 22 26.71 -15.66 -13.65
N GLN A 23 26.03 -15.57 -14.76
CA GLN A 23 24.64 -16.04 -14.89
C GLN A 23 24.50 -17.58 -14.70
N THR A 24 25.60 -18.29 -14.71
CA THR A 24 25.65 -19.76 -14.66
C THR A 24 26.46 -20.31 -13.48
N ARG A 25 26.82 -19.49 -12.50
CA ARG A 25 27.62 -19.92 -11.35
C ARG A 25 27.19 -19.26 -10.06
N LEU A 26 27.03 -20.07 -9.01
CA LEU A 26 26.84 -19.61 -7.62
C LEU A 26 28.10 -19.88 -6.81
N VAL A 27 28.48 -18.92 -5.98
CA VAL A 27 29.52 -19.05 -4.95
C VAL A 27 28.93 -18.69 -3.59
N ASP A 28 28.96 -19.60 -2.64
CA ASP A 28 28.53 -19.38 -1.26
C ASP A 28 29.66 -19.82 -0.31
N THR A 29 30.43 -18.88 0.18
CA THR A 29 31.59 -19.15 1.04
C THR A 29 31.22 -19.72 2.41
N SER A 30 29.94 -19.66 2.79
CA SER A 30 29.43 -20.25 4.03
C SER A 30 29.06 -21.72 3.91
N THR A 31 29.01 -22.25 2.68
CA THR A 31 28.50 -23.60 2.38
C THR A 31 29.54 -24.45 1.67
N ASP A 32 29.77 -25.66 2.18
CA ASP A 32 30.48 -26.72 1.48
C ASP A 32 29.49 -27.62 0.74
N PHE A 33 29.36 -27.44 -0.57
CA PHE A 33 28.41 -28.20 -1.39
C PHE A 33 28.80 -29.67 -1.62
N THR A 34 29.97 -30.07 -1.21
CA THR A 34 30.41 -31.49 -1.25
C THR A 34 29.89 -32.27 -0.04
N ILE A 35 29.46 -31.56 1.01
CA ILE A 35 28.94 -32.13 2.25
C ILE A 35 27.42 -31.89 2.28
N GLY A 36 26.64 -32.96 2.33
CA GLY A 36 25.17 -32.89 2.37
C GLY A 36 24.49 -33.50 1.15
N ASP A 37 23.18 -33.23 1.01
CA ASP A 37 22.36 -33.81 -0.06
C ASP A 37 22.33 -32.97 -1.36
N PHE A 38 23.41 -32.28 -1.68
CA PHE A 38 23.49 -31.52 -2.94
C PHE A 38 23.82 -32.47 -4.10
N ARG A 39 23.09 -32.36 -5.20
CA ARG A 39 23.25 -33.22 -6.38
C ARG A 39 23.05 -32.45 -7.68
N VAL A 40 23.76 -32.85 -8.70
CA VAL A 40 23.53 -32.39 -10.08
C VAL A 40 22.08 -32.72 -10.47
N GLY A 41 21.40 -31.77 -11.11
CA GLY A 41 20.00 -31.88 -11.49
C GLY A 41 19.00 -31.30 -10.46
N GLN A 42 19.45 -30.90 -9.25
CA GLN A 42 18.59 -30.15 -8.34
C GLN A 42 18.30 -28.76 -8.86
N LEU A 43 17.09 -28.28 -8.60
CA LEU A 43 16.73 -26.90 -8.93
C LEU A 43 17.26 -25.91 -7.89
N ILE A 44 17.71 -24.79 -8.38
CA ILE A 44 18.11 -23.64 -7.58
C ILE A 44 17.27 -22.43 -7.99
N LYS A 45 16.76 -21.72 -7.02
CA LYS A 45 15.99 -20.48 -7.23
C LYS A 45 16.68 -19.33 -6.52
N ASN A 46 16.91 -18.24 -7.24
CA ASN A 46 17.23 -16.96 -6.63
C ASN A 46 15.93 -16.38 -6.06
N LEU A 47 15.90 -16.07 -4.77
CA LEU A 47 14.69 -15.59 -4.10
C LEU A 47 14.40 -14.12 -4.36
N SER A 48 15.43 -13.33 -4.74
CA SER A 48 15.27 -11.91 -5.09
C SER A 48 14.75 -11.73 -6.52
N SER A 49 15.30 -12.45 -7.51
CA SER A 49 14.92 -12.33 -8.92
C SER A 49 13.83 -13.31 -9.34
N GLY A 50 13.58 -14.36 -8.54
CA GLY A 50 12.69 -15.45 -8.92
C GLY A 50 13.30 -16.45 -9.95
N THR A 51 14.49 -16.16 -10.49
CA THR A 51 15.15 -16.98 -11.50
C THR A 51 15.37 -18.41 -10.99
N ILE A 52 15.02 -19.38 -11.81
CA ILE A 52 15.18 -20.81 -11.53
C ILE A 52 16.13 -21.41 -12.55
N GLY A 53 17.08 -22.21 -12.05
CA GLY A 53 17.99 -23.01 -12.87
C GLY A 53 18.18 -24.39 -12.27
N SER A 54 18.98 -25.23 -12.92
CA SER A 54 19.39 -26.52 -12.41
C SER A 54 20.89 -26.60 -12.15
N ILE A 55 21.30 -27.32 -11.11
CA ILE A 55 22.71 -27.55 -10.79
C ILE A 55 23.30 -28.47 -11.85
N THR A 56 24.35 -28.03 -12.54
CA THR A 56 25.05 -28.81 -13.56
C THR A 56 26.36 -29.37 -13.09
N ALA A 57 27.01 -28.72 -12.11
CA ALA A 57 28.21 -29.26 -11.47
C ALA A 57 28.31 -28.80 -10.02
N ILE A 58 28.85 -29.65 -9.17
CA ILE A 58 29.17 -29.37 -7.76
C ILE A 58 30.66 -29.30 -7.63
N ALA A 59 31.17 -28.31 -6.90
CA ALA A 59 32.59 -28.05 -6.70
C ALA A 59 33.43 -28.03 -8.01
N PRO A 60 32.99 -27.27 -9.05
CA PRO A 60 33.71 -27.20 -10.30
C PRO A 60 35.14 -26.67 -10.08
N GLY A 61 36.14 -27.38 -10.64
CA GLY A 61 37.53 -27.04 -10.44
C GLY A 61 38.09 -27.30 -9.02
N GLY A 62 37.35 -28.08 -8.20
CA GLY A 62 37.75 -28.43 -6.83
C GLY A 62 37.38 -27.37 -5.77
N ASN A 63 36.61 -26.35 -6.14
CA ASN A 63 36.14 -25.34 -5.18
C ASN A 63 34.84 -25.80 -4.53
N VAL A 64 34.90 -26.26 -3.30
CA VAL A 64 33.77 -26.85 -2.55
C VAL A 64 32.62 -25.89 -2.30
N ASN A 65 32.84 -24.58 -2.39
CA ASN A 65 31.87 -23.54 -2.16
C ASN A 65 31.14 -23.06 -3.45
N THR A 66 31.30 -23.81 -4.55
CA THR A 66 30.80 -23.37 -5.87
C THR A 66 29.87 -24.40 -6.51
N LEU A 67 28.83 -23.90 -7.15
CA LEU A 67 27.94 -24.66 -8.02
C LEU A 67 27.92 -24.05 -9.42
N ASP A 68 27.97 -24.88 -10.47
CA ASP A 68 27.60 -24.46 -11.81
C ASP A 68 26.11 -24.73 -12.04
N ILE A 69 25.44 -23.81 -12.75
CA ILE A 69 24.01 -23.77 -12.88
C ILE A 69 23.66 -23.57 -14.38
N ASP A 70 22.59 -24.19 -14.83
CA ASP A 70 22.01 -24.02 -16.16
C ASP A 70 20.52 -23.64 -16.06
N GLY A 71 19.97 -22.98 -17.09
CA GLY A 71 18.54 -22.75 -17.26
C GLY A 71 18.02 -21.39 -16.78
N GLY A 72 18.85 -20.44 -16.36
CA GLY A 72 18.39 -19.11 -15.96
C GLY A 72 19.44 -18.01 -16.06
N ALA A 73 19.01 -16.78 -16.36
CA ALA A 73 19.87 -15.61 -16.26
C ALA A 73 19.92 -15.11 -14.80
N PHE A 74 20.78 -15.71 -13.99
CA PHE A 74 20.94 -15.27 -12.60
C PHE A 74 21.60 -13.88 -12.55
N PRO A 75 21.16 -12.99 -11.65
CA PRO A 75 21.75 -11.67 -11.53
C PRO A 75 23.20 -11.77 -11.04
N ASN A 76 24.11 -11.03 -11.66
CA ASN A 76 25.51 -10.95 -11.23
C ASN A 76 25.65 -10.02 -10.01
N LEU A 77 25.17 -10.48 -8.85
CA LEU A 77 25.13 -9.72 -7.61
C LEU A 77 25.57 -10.56 -6.41
N ALA A 78 26.21 -9.92 -5.43
CA ALA A 78 26.54 -10.52 -4.14
C ALA A 78 25.35 -10.42 -3.14
N GLY A 79 25.36 -11.30 -2.13
CA GLY A 79 24.35 -11.27 -1.06
C GLY A 79 22.94 -11.64 -1.55
N GLN A 80 22.84 -12.48 -2.58
CA GLN A 80 21.56 -12.90 -3.10
C GLN A 80 21.03 -14.12 -2.35
N PRO A 81 19.86 -14.03 -1.71
CA PRO A 81 19.23 -15.19 -1.10
C PRO A 81 18.83 -16.20 -2.18
N TYR A 82 19.21 -17.44 -1.97
CA TYR A 82 18.87 -18.52 -2.88
C TYR A 82 18.33 -19.74 -2.13
N GLN A 83 17.66 -20.59 -2.87
CA GLN A 83 17.09 -21.83 -2.37
C GLN A 83 17.41 -22.99 -3.30
N ILE A 84 18.05 -24.04 -2.77
CA ILE A 84 18.24 -25.28 -3.48
C ILE A 84 17.15 -26.24 -3.06
N TYR A 85 16.50 -26.84 -4.05
CA TYR A 85 15.43 -27.77 -3.87
C TYR A 85 15.99 -29.21 -3.83
N ASN A 86 15.63 -29.95 -2.80
CA ASN A 86 15.86 -31.39 -2.79
C ASN A 86 15.06 -32.04 -3.93
N HIS A 87 15.45 -33.24 -4.35
CA HIS A 87 14.94 -33.89 -5.55
C HIS A 87 13.47 -33.69 -5.87
N TYR A 88 13.20 -33.36 -7.13
CA TYR A 88 11.89 -33.61 -7.71
C TYR A 88 11.76 -35.09 -8.02
N THR A 89 10.86 -35.77 -7.34
CA THR A 89 10.52 -37.14 -7.63
C THR A 89 9.43 -37.18 -8.69
N LYS A 90 9.70 -37.85 -9.82
CA LYS A 90 8.72 -38.08 -10.86
C LYS A 90 7.69 -39.10 -10.35
N LEU A 91 6.42 -38.73 -10.28
CA LEU A 91 5.37 -39.66 -9.92
C LEU A 91 4.97 -40.52 -11.13
N GLU A 92 4.68 -41.78 -10.89
CA GLU A 92 4.10 -42.65 -11.89
C GLU A 92 2.61 -42.34 -12.04
N LEU A 93 2.12 -42.22 -13.30
CA LEU A 93 0.74 -41.95 -13.66
C LEU A 93 0.07 -43.22 -14.16
N PHE A 94 -1.26 -43.30 -14.07
CA PHE A 94 -2.02 -44.31 -14.81
C PHE A 94 -1.87 -44.03 -16.31
N LYS A 95 -1.87 -45.05 -17.13
CA LYS A 95 -1.75 -44.90 -18.60
C LYS A 95 -2.87 -44.06 -19.22
N ASP A 96 -4.05 -44.09 -18.61
CA ASP A 96 -5.26 -43.45 -19.09
C ASP A 96 -5.76 -42.32 -18.15
N GLU A 97 -4.95 -41.89 -17.20
CA GLU A 97 -5.33 -40.82 -16.27
C GLU A 97 -5.32 -39.47 -16.96
N SER A 98 -6.44 -38.79 -16.90
CA SER A 98 -6.57 -37.46 -17.42
C SER A 98 -6.21 -36.40 -16.38
N VAL A 99 -5.06 -35.78 -16.50
CA VAL A 99 -4.74 -34.57 -15.76
C VAL A 99 -5.42 -33.40 -16.44
N SER A 100 -6.40 -32.80 -15.79
CA SER A 100 -7.08 -31.60 -16.28
C SER A 100 -6.61 -30.38 -15.51
N ILE A 101 -6.23 -29.33 -16.22
CA ILE A 101 -5.86 -28.02 -15.66
C ILE A 101 -6.95 -27.02 -16.03
N THR A 102 -7.43 -26.27 -15.05
CA THR A 102 -8.38 -25.19 -15.28
C THR A 102 -7.71 -23.86 -15.01
N ASP A 103 -7.59 -23.03 -16.04
CA ASP A 103 -7.21 -21.63 -15.93
C ASP A 103 -8.49 -20.79 -15.97
N THR A 104 -8.66 -19.88 -15.01
CA THR A 104 -9.87 -19.05 -14.92
C THR A 104 -9.51 -17.63 -14.53
N ILE A 105 -10.13 -16.67 -15.20
CA ILE A 105 -10.11 -15.28 -14.77
C ILE A 105 -11.07 -15.16 -13.58
N GLN A 106 -10.52 -14.98 -12.41
CA GLN A 106 -11.35 -14.75 -11.24
C GLN A 106 -11.96 -13.35 -11.30
N ASN A 107 -13.22 -13.30 -10.90
CA ASN A 107 -14.01 -12.09 -10.90
C ASN A 107 -13.28 -10.96 -10.17
N VAL A 108 -13.24 -9.77 -10.74
CA VAL A 108 -12.67 -8.54 -10.17
C VAL A 108 -13.17 -8.22 -8.75
N LYS A 109 -14.27 -8.82 -8.35
CA LYS A 109 -14.81 -8.72 -6.98
C LYS A 109 -13.91 -9.29 -5.87
N ASP A 110 -12.95 -10.13 -6.22
CA ASP A 110 -12.04 -10.72 -5.23
C ASP A 110 -10.57 -10.59 -5.69
N PRO A 111 -9.99 -9.37 -5.58
CA PRO A 111 -8.58 -9.15 -5.92
C PRO A 111 -7.62 -9.95 -5.04
N ALA A 112 -8.12 -10.64 -4.02
CA ALA A 112 -7.35 -11.52 -3.15
C ALA A 112 -6.84 -12.78 -3.85
N LYS A 113 -7.42 -13.12 -4.99
CA LYS A 113 -7.03 -14.29 -5.73
C LYS A 113 -6.36 -13.88 -7.03
N ILE A 114 -5.04 -13.90 -7.04
CA ILE A 114 -4.25 -13.77 -8.25
C ILE A 114 -4.50 -15.01 -9.12
N PHE A 115 -4.62 -14.81 -10.43
CA PHE A 115 -4.89 -15.86 -11.41
C PHE A 115 -3.94 -17.04 -11.24
N ALA A 116 -4.49 -18.17 -10.82
CA ALA A 116 -3.73 -19.39 -10.65
C ALA A 116 -4.32 -20.50 -11.52
N PRO A 117 -3.47 -21.24 -12.22
CA PRO A 117 -3.89 -22.48 -12.80
C PRO A 117 -4.37 -23.42 -11.68
N PHE A 118 -5.55 -23.93 -11.80
CA PHE A 118 -6.12 -24.85 -10.84
C PHE A 118 -6.39 -26.19 -11.54
N SER A 119 -5.95 -27.29 -10.96
CA SER A 119 -6.30 -28.61 -11.45
C SER A 119 -7.50 -29.16 -10.70
N GLN A 120 -8.26 -29.96 -11.41
CA GLN A 120 -9.16 -30.89 -10.74
C GLN A 120 -8.35 -31.97 -9.99
N GLN A 121 -8.99 -32.60 -9.02
CA GLN A 121 -8.41 -33.75 -8.36
C GLN A 121 -8.19 -34.86 -9.40
N PHE A 122 -6.98 -35.39 -9.42
CA PHE A 122 -6.59 -36.53 -10.25
C PHE A 122 -5.93 -37.62 -9.41
N SER A 123 -5.76 -38.81 -9.97
CA SER A 123 -5.28 -39.96 -9.24
C SER A 123 -3.94 -40.45 -9.80
N VAL A 124 -3.03 -40.85 -8.93
CA VAL A 124 -1.82 -41.58 -9.33
C VAL A 124 -1.88 -42.98 -8.74
N PRO A 125 -1.37 -44.01 -9.43
CA PRO A 125 -1.41 -45.40 -8.95
C PRO A 125 -0.65 -45.56 -7.63
N ALA A 126 -1.10 -46.43 -6.76
CA ALA A 126 -0.36 -46.86 -5.58
C ALA A 126 0.72 -47.89 -5.99
N SER A 127 1.59 -47.50 -6.93
CA SER A 127 2.73 -48.26 -7.38
C SER A 127 3.80 -48.38 -6.30
N LYS A 128 4.74 -49.27 -6.46
CA LYS A 128 5.87 -49.38 -5.52
C LYS A 128 6.64 -48.08 -5.37
N HIS A 129 6.81 -47.32 -6.46
CA HIS A 129 7.49 -46.05 -6.47
C HIS A 129 6.69 -44.95 -5.71
N ASN A 130 5.41 -44.78 -6.06
CA ASN A 130 4.56 -43.81 -5.42
C ASN A 130 4.29 -44.14 -3.93
N ASN A 131 4.12 -45.41 -3.57
CA ASN A 131 4.01 -45.87 -2.18
C ASN A 131 5.26 -45.48 -1.37
N LYS A 132 6.46 -45.61 -1.94
CA LYS A 132 7.71 -45.23 -1.28
C LYS A 132 7.75 -43.71 -1.05
N PHE A 133 7.33 -42.93 -2.06
CA PHE A 133 7.29 -41.48 -1.95
C PHE A 133 6.28 -41.01 -0.88
N PHE A 134 5.02 -41.50 -0.93
CA PHE A 134 3.99 -41.18 0.05
C PHE A 134 4.11 -41.95 1.37
N LYS A 135 5.24 -42.66 1.58
CA LYS A 135 5.54 -43.41 2.81
C LYS A 135 4.36 -44.26 3.30
N HIS A 136 3.64 -44.88 2.39
CA HIS A 136 2.45 -45.70 2.70
C HIS A 136 1.41 -44.97 3.57
N TYR A 137 1.08 -43.71 3.25
CA TYR A 137 0.21 -42.82 4.02
C TYR A 137 -1.12 -43.46 4.48
N TYR A 138 -1.60 -44.46 3.75
CA TYR A 138 -2.83 -45.20 4.09
C TYR A 138 -2.68 -46.11 5.31
N ASP A 139 -1.51 -46.38 5.76
CA ASP A 139 -1.20 -47.22 6.91
C ASP A 139 -0.92 -46.36 8.14
N SER A 140 -1.88 -46.32 9.07
CA SER A 140 -1.78 -45.49 10.28
C SER A 140 -0.78 -46.03 11.32
N GLU A 141 -0.26 -47.24 11.15
CA GLU A 141 0.72 -47.82 12.08
C GLU A 141 2.15 -47.36 11.77
N ILE A 142 2.38 -46.77 10.57
CA ILE A 142 3.69 -46.29 10.17
C ILE A 142 4.00 -44.96 10.88
N GLN A 143 4.97 -45.01 11.77
CA GLN A 143 5.56 -43.82 12.38
C GLN A 143 6.35 -43.03 11.31
N ASN A 144 6.24 -41.68 11.31
CA ASN A 144 6.82 -40.82 10.28
C ASN A 144 6.26 -41.02 8.86
N SER A 145 4.97 -41.30 8.73
CA SER A 145 4.26 -41.32 7.47
C SER A 145 4.35 -39.98 6.73
N PHE A 146 3.90 -39.96 5.47
CA PHE A 146 3.80 -38.70 4.69
C PHE A 146 2.85 -37.71 5.36
N ASP A 147 3.29 -36.47 5.54
CA ASP A 147 2.44 -35.42 6.10
C ASP A 147 1.53 -34.83 5.01
N ALA A 148 0.29 -35.24 4.95
CA ALA A 148 -0.71 -34.75 3.97
C ALA A 148 -1.15 -33.30 4.20
N ARG A 149 -0.79 -32.70 5.35
CA ARG A 149 -0.98 -31.25 5.59
C ARG A 149 -0.01 -30.41 4.74
N PHE A 150 1.08 -31.01 4.33
CA PHE A 150 2.12 -30.36 3.53
C PHE A 150 1.72 -30.28 2.05
N GLN A 151 1.96 -29.11 1.45
CA GLN A 151 1.88 -28.89 0.02
C GLN A 151 3.30 -28.90 -0.55
N GLY A 152 3.64 -29.98 -1.28
CA GLY A 152 4.93 -30.07 -1.98
C GLY A 152 4.95 -29.21 -3.22
N ASP A 153 6.09 -28.57 -3.53
CA ASP A 153 6.25 -27.92 -4.83
C ASP A 153 6.14 -28.97 -5.93
N GLY A 154 5.39 -28.66 -6.96
CA GLY A 154 5.06 -29.57 -8.07
C GLY A 154 5.40 -28.95 -9.42
N LEU A 155 5.71 -29.82 -10.35
CA LEU A 155 6.05 -29.46 -11.74
C LEU A 155 5.31 -30.39 -12.70
N ILE A 156 4.62 -29.81 -13.67
CA ILE A 156 4.02 -30.54 -14.78
C ILE A 156 4.82 -30.24 -16.05
N GLN A 157 5.29 -31.28 -16.71
CA GLN A 157 5.93 -31.19 -18.02
C GLN A 157 5.08 -31.87 -19.08
N LEU A 158 5.08 -31.29 -20.28
CA LEU A 158 4.46 -31.84 -21.47
C LEU A 158 5.53 -32.09 -22.52
N ASN A 159 5.71 -33.36 -22.90
CA ASN A 159 6.78 -33.77 -23.84
C ASN A 159 8.18 -33.26 -23.42
N GLY A 160 8.46 -33.25 -22.10
CA GLY A 160 9.74 -32.76 -21.55
C GLY A 160 9.87 -31.24 -21.42
N VAL A 161 8.84 -30.46 -21.84
CA VAL A 161 8.82 -28.99 -21.67
C VAL A 161 8.03 -28.65 -20.41
N THR A 162 8.56 -27.78 -19.57
CA THR A 162 7.86 -27.29 -18.39
C THR A 162 6.60 -26.53 -18.81
N TYR A 163 5.45 -27.01 -18.33
CA TYR A 163 4.15 -26.42 -18.62
C TYR A 163 3.68 -25.54 -17.47
N LYS A 164 3.64 -26.10 -16.26
CA LYS A 164 3.20 -25.36 -15.08
C LYS A 164 4.05 -25.73 -13.87
N ILE A 165 4.35 -24.73 -13.07
CA ILE A 165 4.96 -24.86 -11.74
C ILE A 165 3.90 -24.51 -10.72
N GLY A 166 3.84 -25.23 -9.60
CA GLY A 166 2.83 -25.01 -8.59
C GLY A 166 3.04 -25.89 -7.36
N LYS A 167 1.95 -26.20 -6.68
CA LYS A 167 1.97 -27.03 -5.48
C LYS A 167 1.06 -28.23 -5.63
N LEU A 168 1.53 -29.39 -5.16
CA LEU A 168 0.79 -30.64 -5.10
C LEU A 168 0.42 -30.95 -3.65
N ARG A 169 -0.83 -31.32 -3.45
CA ARG A 169 -1.36 -31.76 -2.16
C ARG A 169 -2.03 -33.12 -2.29
N LEU A 170 -1.68 -34.02 -1.36
CA LEU A 170 -2.40 -35.28 -1.19
C LEU A 170 -3.74 -35.00 -0.47
N THR A 171 -4.84 -35.47 -1.04
CA THR A 171 -6.19 -35.30 -0.47
C THR A 171 -6.75 -36.59 0.13
N SER A 172 -6.51 -37.72 -0.51
CA SER A 172 -7.00 -39.02 -0.03
C SER A 172 -6.26 -40.17 -0.69
N VAL A 173 -6.45 -41.37 -0.15
CA VAL A 173 -6.00 -42.64 -0.75
C VAL A 173 -7.19 -43.54 -0.91
N ASP A 174 -7.39 -44.07 -2.10
CA ASP A 174 -8.43 -45.07 -2.34
C ASP A 174 -7.86 -46.48 -2.08
N LEU A 175 -8.58 -47.27 -1.31
CA LEU A 175 -8.27 -48.66 -1.09
C LEU A 175 -9.22 -49.57 -1.89
N LYS A 176 -8.69 -50.63 -2.45
CA LYS A 176 -9.46 -51.64 -3.15
C LYS A 176 -9.13 -53.02 -2.53
N ASN A 177 -10.13 -53.69 -1.97
CA ASN A 177 -9.91 -54.92 -1.21
C ASN A 177 -8.88 -54.76 -0.08
N ASN A 178 -8.90 -53.67 0.65
CA ASN A 178 -7.97 -53.28 1.72
C ASN A 178 -6.50 -53.08 1.24
N VAL A 179 -6.26 -52.97 -0.06
CA VAL A 179 -4.94 -52.65 -0.63
C VAL A 179 -5.01 -51.26 -1.24
N ALA A 180 -3.98 -50.44 -1.04
CA ALA A 180 -3.90 -49.13 -1.65
C ALA A 180 -3.94 -49.22 -3.19
N TYR A 181 -4.89 -48.51 -3.79
CA TYR A 181 -5.11 -48.53 -5.24
C TYR A 181 -4.63 -47.25 -5.90
N SER A 182 -4.98 -46.09 -5.33
CA SER A 182 -4.60 -44.80 -5.87
C SER A 182 -4.45 -43.71 -4.81
N TYR A 183 -3.56 -42.76 -5.04
CA TYR A 183 -3.46 -41.50 -4.29
C TYR A 183 -4.18 -40.41 -5.06
N LYS A 184 -5.03 -39.64 -4.43
CA LYS A 184 -5.72 -38.50 -5.00
C LYS A 184 -4.94 -37.22 -4.70
N LEU A 185 -4.58 -36.50 -5.73
CA LEU A 185 -3.77 -35.30 -5.69
C LEU A 185 -4.53 -34.12 -6.27
N VAL A 186 -4.23 -32.92 -5.76
CA VAL A 186 -4.66 -31.65 -6.33
C VAL A 186 -3.43 -30.83 -6.63
N PHE A 187 -3.29 -30.40 -7.86
CA PHE A 187 -2.27 -29.45 -8.29
C PHE A 187 -2.87 -28.03 -8.28
N THR A 188 -2.20 -27.12 -7.63
CA THR A 188 -2.53 -25.70 -7.66
C THR A 188 -1.35 -24.93 -8.22
N GLY A 189 -1.57 -24.13 -9.24
CA GLY A 189 -0.53 -23.30 -9.83
C GLY A 189 0.10 -22.33 -8.81
N GLU A 190 1.25 -21.74 -9.15
CA GLU A 190 1.89 -20.74 -8.31
C GLU A 190 0.95 -19.55 -8.15
N THR A 191 0.39 -19.40 -6.96
CA THR A 191 -0.43 -18.25 -6.59
C THR A 191 0.28 -17.43 -5.55
N VAL A 192 0.12 -16.13 -5.58
CA VAL A 192 0.42 -15.29 -4.42
C VAL A 192 -0.89 -15.11 -3.66
N GLU A 193 -1.10 -15.89 -2.63
CA GLU A 193 -2.22 -15.66 -1.73
C GLU A 193 -1.84 -14.53 -0.77
N PHE A 194 -2.07 -13.28 -1.18
CA PHE A 194 -1.81 -12.11 -0.34
C PHE A 194 -2.37 -12.27 1.07
N LYS A 195 -3.59 -12.78 1.17
CA LYS A 195 -4.21 -12.99 2.48
C LYS A 195 -3.43 -13.94 3.37
N GLN A 196 -2.79 -14.96 2.81
CA GLN A 196 -1.99 -15.91 3.58
C GLN A 196 -0.64 -15.33 3.99
N ILE A 197 0.00 -14.55 3.10
CA ILE A 197 1.30 -13.93 3.37
C ILE A 197 1.17 -12.76 4.34
N LEU A 198 0.19 -11.90 4.12
CA LEU A 198 -0.02 -10.68 4.89
C LEU A 198 -0.79 -10.94 6.18
N ALA A 199 -1.50 -12.08 6.27
CA ALA A 199 -2.32 -12.47 7.42
C ALA A 199 -3.25 -11.34 7.88
N GLU A 200 -3.26 -11.05 9.18
CA GLU A 200 -4.06 -9.99 9.81
C GLU A 200 -3.21 -8.75 10.14
N ASN A 201 -1.99 -8.65 9.59
CA ASN A 201 -1.06 -7.58 9.90
C ASN A 201 -1.57 -6.22 9.39
N GLU A 202 -1.39 -5.20 10.20
CA GLU A 202 -1.79 -3.82 9.92
C GLU A 202 -0.67 -3.02 9.24
N LEU A 203 -1.03 -1.88 8.63
CA LEU A 203 -0.07 -0.95 8.01
C LEU A 203 1.00 -0.47 8.99
N SER A 204 0.67 -0.36 10.28
CA SER A 204 1.61 0.01 11.34
C SER A 204 2.73 -1.02 11.59
N SER A 205 2.55 -2.25 11.14
CA SER A 205 3.55 -3.33 11.28
C SER A 205 4.61 -3.35 10.16
N LEU A 206 4.47 -2.50 9.15
CA LEU A 206 5.42 -2.42 8.04
C LEU A 206 6.72 -1.70 8.43
N THR A 207 7.80 -2.08 7.77
CA THR A 207 9.10 -1.43 7.92
C THR A 207 9.19 -0.22 6.99
N TYR A 208 9.09 0.97 7.58
CA TYR A 208 9.24 2.24 6.88
C TYR A 208 10.69 2.75 7.00
N PRO A 209 11.18 3.57 6.05
CA PRO A 209 12.48 4.23 6.17
C PRO A 209 12.55 5.13 7.41
N ASP A 210 13.62 5.01 8.20
CA ASP A 210 13.83 5.83 9.40
C ASP A 210 13.92 7.33 9.09
N SER A 211 14.28 7.69 7.86
CA SER A 211 14.32 9.08 7.37
C SER A 211 12.95 9.76 7.32
N LEU A 212 11.87 9.00 7.42
CA LEU A 212 10.49 9.52 7.48
C LEU A 212 10.08 9.87 8.91
N ASN A 213 10.80 9.38 9.91
CA ASN A 213 10.59 9.78 11.29
C ASN A 213 11.10 11.22 11.47
N PHE A 214 10.39 12.02 12.23
CA PHE A 214 10.69 13.44 12.32
C PHE A 214 10.46 14.00 13.72
N GLU A 215 11.15 15.08 14.04
CA GLU A 215 10.87 15.89 15.20
C GLU A 215 9.62 16.75 14.94
N TYR A 216 8.63 16.64 15.83
CA TYR A 216 7.38 17.37 15.68
C TYR A 216 7.54 18.81 16.20
N THR A 217 7.97 19.69 15.33
CA THR A 217 8.17 21.11 15.56
C THR A 217 7.37 21.95 14.56
N SER A 218 7.05 23.18 14.92
CA SER A 218 6.38 24.10 14.03
C SER A 218 7.14 24.32 12.72
N ASP A 219 8.49 24.42 12.80
CA ASP A 219 9.35 24.62 11.63
C ASP A 219 9.31 23.43 10.68
N PHE A 220 9.29 22.20 11.22
CA PHE A 220 9.15 21.01 10.38
C PHE A 220 7.80 20.98 9.69
N VAL A 221 6.70 21.15 10.44
CA VAL A 221 5.33 21.17 9.89
C VAL A 221 5.19 22.27 8.84
N LYS A 222 5.68 23.48 9.13
CA LYS A 222 5.67 24.60 8.18
C LYS A 222 6.42 24.28 6.90
N SER A 223 7.63 23.71 6.99
CA SER A 223 8.42 23.33 5.82
C SER A 223 7.71 22.32 4.94
N LYS A 224 6.98 21.39 5.54
CA LYS A 224 6.23 20.34 4.83
C LYS A 224 4.84 20.78 4.36
N LEU A 225 4.25 21.81 4.98
CA LEU A 225 3.05 22.49 4.48
C LEU A 225 3.36 23.37 3.25
N GLN A 226 4.59 23.92 3.17
CA GLN A 226 5.09 24.71 2.03
C GLN A 226 5.91 23.88 1.05
N GLY A 227 5.98 22.55 1.24
CA GLY A 227 6.75 21.63 0.43
C GLY A 227 6.25 21.49 -1.01
N THR A 228 6.87 20.59 -1.75
CA THR A 228 6.46 20.24 -3.10
C THR A 228 5.76 18.90 -3.10
N ALA A 229 4.55 18.83 -3.62
CA ALA A 229 3.78 17.57 -3.70
C ALA A 229 4.49 16.49 -4.54
N GLU A 230 5.36 16.86 -5.46
CA GLU A 230 6.09 15.92 -6.32
C GLU A 230 7.37 15.37 -5.68
N GLY A 231 8.10 16.20 -4.90
CA GLY A 231 9.39 15.82 -4.31
C GLY A 231 9.34 15.17 -2.94
N ASP A 232 8.30 15.44 -2.14
CA ASP A 232 8.24 15.03 -0.74
C ASP A 232 7.41 13.76 -0.53
N ASP A 233 7.99 12.74 0.08
CA ASP A 233 7.27 11.52 0.45
C ASP A 233 6.34 11.72 1.66
N LEU A 234 6.69 12.68 2.53
CA LEU A 234 5.93 13.07 3.70
C LEU A 234 5.60 14.56 3.61
N ILE A 235 4.33 14.91 3.72
CA ILE A 235 3.80 16.27 3.66
C ILE A 235 2.84 16.55 4.82
N PHE A 236 2.54 17.82 5.07
CA PHE A 236 1.44 18.24 5.93
C PHE A 236 0.44 19.04 5.08
N PRO A 237 -0.64 18.40 4.61
CA PRO A 237 -1.68 19.08 3.85
C PRO A 237 -2.54 19.96 4.76
N LEU A 238 -3.19 20.97 4.20
CA LEU A 238 -4.15 21.78 4.96
C LEU A 238 -5.45 20.98 5.17
N ILE A 239 -5.37 19.97 6.03
CA ILE A 239 -6.50 19.15 6.50
C ILE A 239 -6.49 19.16 8.03
N THR A 240 -7.57 19.68 8.61
CA THR A 240 -7.74 19.78 10.05
C THR A 240 -8.53 18.62 10.62
N HIS A 241 -8.25 18.29 11.86
CA HIS A 241 -8.93 17.19 12.58
C HIS A 241 -9.51 17.64 13.93
N SER A 242 -9.26 18.88 14.33
CA SER A 242 -9.56 19.37 15.67
C SER A 242 -10.72 20.33 15.70
N LYS A 243 -10.91 21.12 14.65
CA LYS A 243 -11.89 22.21 14.60
C LYS A 243 -12.20 22.64 13.19
N ASN A 244 -13.38 23.24 13.00
CA ASN A 244 -13.71 23.90 11.75
C ASN A 244 -13.04 25.27 11.70
N MET A 245 -12.19 25.49 10.73
CA MET A 245 -11.47 26.75 10.55
C MET A 245 -12.26 27.70 9.68
N ARG A 246 -12.23 29.00 10.05
CA ARG A 246 -12.87 30.09 9.32
C ARG A 246 -11.84 31.18 9.06
N TYR A 247 -11.99 31.87 7.96
CA TYR A 247 -11.12 32.98 7.59
C TYR A 247 -11.74 34.30 8.07
N ASN A 248 -10.94 35.14 8.73
CA ASN A 248 -11.37 36.46 9.18
C ASN A 248 -10.23 37.46 8.97
N TYR A 249 -10.33 38.26 7.92
CA TYR A 249 -9.39 39.33 7.59
C TYR A 249 -9.83 40.62 8.28
N ASN A 250 -9.64 40.75 9.60
CA ASN A 250 -9.87 41.97 10.33
C ASN A 250 -8.53 42.62 10.70
N SER A 251 -8.47 43.60 11.55
CA SER A 251 -7.25 44.30 11.98
C SER A 251 -6.05 43.41 12.34
N ASN A 252 -6.28 42.12 12.51
CA ASN A 252 -5.31 41.02 12.49
C ASN A 252 -5.71 40.05 11.39
N PRO A 253 -5.16 40.17 10.16
CA PRO A 253 -5.43 39.26 9.10
C PRO A 253 -4.90 37.86 9.53
N GLY A 254 -5.77 36.85 9.47
CA GLY A 254 -5.36 35.53 9.87
C GLY A 254 -6.47 34.49 9.78
N TYR A 255 -6.02 33.27 9.86
CA TYR A 255 -6.88 32.11 9.90
C TYR A 255 -7.48 31.96 11.28
N ARG A 256 -8.79 31.98 11.39
CA ARG A 256 -9.49 31.95 12.67
C ARG A 256 -10.27 30.66 12.84
N ASP A 257 -10.10 30.00 13.96
CA ASP A 257 -11.01 28.92 14.32
C ASP A 257 -12.39 29.44 14.75
N ALA A 258 -13.35 28.55 14.79
CA ALA A 258 -14.72 28.89 15.16
C ALA A 258 -14.91 29.40 16.60
N ILE A 259 -13.89 29.27 17.45
CA ILE A 259 -14.04 29.46 18.90
C ILE A 259 -13.12 30.52 19.50
N THR A 260 -11.80 30.51 19.25
CA THR A 260 -10.85 31.37 19.98
C THR A 260 -9.60 31.80 19.23
N GLY A 261 -9.24 31.19 18.11
CA GLY A 261 -7.95 31.43 17.47
C GLY A 261 -8.02 32.32 16.23
N THR A 262 -6.90 32.98 15.90
CA THR A 262 -6.76 33.83 14.72
C THR A 262 -5.72 33.30 13.73
N HIS A 263 -5.23 32.07 13.93
CA HIS A 263 -4.11 31.49 13.19
C HIS A 263 -4.17 29.96 13.20
N LEU A 264 -3.49 29.36 12.23
CA LEU A 264 -3.30 27.92 12.13
C LEU A 264 -2.20 27.48 13.13
N ASN A 265 -2.53 26.61 14.06
CA ASN A 265 -1.53 25.97 14.90
C ASN A 265 -0.99 24.71 14.21
N TYR A 266 0.33 24.48 14.28
CA TYR A 266 0.92 23.27 13.68
C TYR A 266 0.30 21.98 14.20
N ALA A 267 -0.17 21.96 15.44
CA ALA A 267 -0.83 20.81 16.06
C ALA A 267 -2.22 20.49 15.47
N ASP A 268 -2.82 21.41 14.73
CA ASP A 268 -4.08 21.18 14.02
C ASP A 268 -3.90 20.34 12.75
N LEU A 269 -2.65 20.09 12.33
CA LEU A 269 -2.31 19.36 11.12
C LEU A 269 -1.72 17.99 11.45
N LYS A 270 -2.04 17.02 10.58
CA LYS A 270 -1.43 15.68 10.61
C LYS A 270 -0.71 15.40 9.30
N PRO A 271 0.35 14.57 9.33
CA PRO A 271 1.10 14.26 8.14
C PRO A 271 0.31 13.40 7.15
N ALA A 272 0.75 13.40 5.91
CA ALA A 272 0.31 12.45 4.90
C ALA A 272 1.54 11.84 4.21
N LEU A 273 1.44 10.56 3.88
CA LEU A 273 2.50 9.77 3.28
C LEU A 273 2.11 9.36 1.87
N LYS A 274 3.04 9.44 0.91
CA LYS A 274 2.80 8.87 -0.44
C LYS A 274 2.42 7.40 -0.35
N THR A 275 1.37 7.02 -1.06
CA THR A 275 0.91 5.62 -1.12
C THR A 275 1.98 4.70 -1.72
N LYS A 276 2.84 5.21 -2.60
CA LYS A 276 3.98 4.48 -3.16
C LYS A 276 4.95 4.00 -2.07
N VAL A 277 5.22 4.82 -1.07
CA VAL A 277 6.09 4.45 0.07
C VAL A 277 5.49 3.27 0.85
N ILE A 278 4.16 3.20 0.97
CA ILE A 278 3.48 2.07 1.62
C ILE A 278 3.68 0.78 0.79
N ILE A 279 3.57 0.85 -0.54
CA ILE A 279 3.86 -0.28 -1.43
C ILE A 279 5.31 -0.74 -1.28
N ASP A 280 6.27 0.19 -1.20
CA ASP A 280 7.69 -0.14 -1.02
C ASP A 280 7.97 -0.74 0.36
N ALA A 281 7.30 -0.23 1.41
CA ALA A 281 7.37 -0.81 2.75
C ALA A 281 6.80 -2.25 2.79
N ILE A 282 5.73 -2.54 2.03
CA ILE A 282 5.22 -3.91 1.88
C ILE A 282 6.30 -4.82 1.27
N GLN A 283 6.97 -4.40 0.21
CA GLN A 283 8.03 -5.18 -0.44
C GLN A 283 9.26 -5.35 0.47
N THR A 284 9.59 -4.32 1.24
CA THR A 284 10.70 -4.38 2.22
C THR A 284 10.38 -5.36 3.35
N THR A 285 9.17 -5.33 3.88
CA THR A 285 8.74 -6.21 5.00
C THR A 285 8.51 -7.64 4.53
N TYR A 286 8.02 -7.82 3.30
CA TYR A 286 7.69 -9.11 2.69
C TYR A 286 8.45 -9.30 1.37
N PRO A 287 9.75 -9.68 1.39
CA PRO A 287 10.59 -9.78 0.19
C PRO A 287 10.09 -10.77 -0.88
N GLN A 288 9.18 -11.69 -0.51
CA GLN A 288 8.52 -12.60 -1.44
C GLN A 288 7.44 -11.92 -2.30
N ILE A 289 7.04 -10.69 -1.95
CA ILE A 289 6.13 -9.85 -2.72
C ILE A 289 6.98 -8.85 -3.49
N VAL A 290 7.12 -9.04 -4.79
CA VAL A 290 7.82 -8.13 -5.69
C VAL A 290 6.83 -7.68 -6.75
N PHE A 291 6.41 -6.43 -6.68
CA PHE A 291 5.52 -5.84 -7.69
C PHE A 291 6.30 -5.33 -8.89
N SER A 292 5.75 -5.49 -10.10
CA SER A 292 6.18 -4.68 -11.23
C SER A 292 5.90 -3.20 -10.92
N GLN A 293 6.79 -2.34 -11.38
CA GLN A 293 6.66 -0.91 -11.06
C GLN A 293 5.75 -0.16 -12.03
N GLN A 294 5.20 -0.83 -13.04
CA GLN A 294 4.44 -0.19 -14.12
C GLN A 294 3.28 0.68 -13.61
N PHE A 295 2.35 0.13 -12.85
CA PHE A 295 1.23 0.91 -12.30
C PHE A 295 1.68 1.80 -11.13
N PHE A 296 2.50 1.26 -10.21
CA PHE A 296 2.90 1.98 -9.00
C PHE A 296 3.88 3.14 -9.26
N ASN A 297 4.49 3.20 -10.45
CA ASN A 297 5.29 4.34 -10.90
C ASN A 297 4.52 5.28 -11.84
N SER A 298 3.25 5.01 -12.17
CA SER A 298 2.43 5.95 -12.92
C SER A 298 2.24 7.25 -12.15
N THR A 299 2.06 8.35 -12.87
CA THR A 299 1.82 9.69 -12.28
C THR A 299 0.63 9.67 -11.33
N VAL A 300 -0.45 8.97 -11.70
CA VAL A 300 -1.66 8.82 -10.89
C VAL A 300 -1.36 8.23 -9.52
N PHE A 301 -0.49 7.23 -9.45
CA PHE A 301 -0.18 6.58 -8.18
C PHE A 301 0.95 7.27 -7.41
N LYS A 302 1.97 7.81 -8.11
CA LYS A 302 3.08 8.55 -7.47
C LYS A 302 2.62 9.82 -6.75
N LYS A 303 1.59 10.49 -7.27
CA LYS A 303 1.05 11.73 -6.68
C LYS A 303 0.01 11.46 -5.59
N LEU A 304 -0.34 10.21 -5.32
CA LEU A 304 -1.38 9.83 -4.35
C LEU A 304 -0.80 9.79 -2.94
N TYR A 305 -1.46 10.48 -2.00
CA TYR A 305 -1.13 10.53 -0.59
C TYR A 305 -2.20 9.87 0.26
N MET A 306 -1.80 9.28 1.38
CA MET A 306 -2.69 8.83 2.44
C MET A 306 -2.49 9.71 3.68
N TRP A 307 -3.57 10.29 4.17
CA TRP A 307 -3.56 11.08 5.39
C TRP A 307 -3.46 10.18 6.61
N LEU A 308 -2.51 10.49 7.52
CA LEU A 308 -2.21 9.65 8.68
C LEU A 308 -3.07 10.07 9.89
N HIS A 309 -4.38 9.93 9.74
CA HIS A 309 -5.35 10.21 10.81
C HIS A 309 -5.78 8.91 11.49
N ARG A 310 -5.00 8.47 12.46
CA ARG A 310 -5.23 7.20 13.17
C ARG A 310 -6.22 7.34 14.32
N GLU A 311 -6.13 8.44 15.08
CA GLU A 311 -6.88 8.69 16.30
C GLU A 311 -7.20 10.18 16.44
N GLU A 312 -8.16 10.51 17.27
CA GLU A 312 -8.50 11.89 17.62
C GLU A 312 -7.37 12.54 18.43
N GLY A 313 -7.37 13.87 18.46
CA GLY A 313 -6.36 14.63 19.17
C GLY A 313 -5.05 14.83 18.37
N TYR A 314 -4.05 15.35 19.07
CA TYR A 314 -2.75 15.69 18.49
C TYR A 314 -1.92 14.43 18.13
N LEU A 315 -0.86 14.63 17.35
CA LEU A 315 0.08 13.55 17.04
C LEU A 315 0.74 13.04 18.32
N SER A 316 0.71 11.73 18.50
CA SER A 316 1.40 11.06 19.61
C SER A 316 2.04 9.76 19.12
N ASN A 317 3.05 9.27 19.80
CA ASN A 317 3.63 7.95 19.57
C ASN A 317 2.90 6.84 20.37
N ALA A 318 1.83 7.17 21.09
CA ALA A 318 1.07 6.19 21.84
C ALA A 318 0.46 5.15 20.88
N VAL A 319 0.66 3.89 21.21
CA VAL A 319 0.00 2.77 20.54
C VAL A 319 -1.22 2.41 21.39
N GLU A 320 -2.36 2.21 20.76
CA GLU A 320 -3.60 1.82 21.46
C GLU A 320 -3.36 0.59 22.33
N GLY A 321 -3.66 0.69 23.63
CA GLY A 321 -3.40 -0.36 24.62
C GLY A 321 -1.97 -0.40 25.17
N GLY A 322 -1.08 0.48 24.71
CA GLY A 322 0.20 0.77 25.34
C GLY A 322 -0.01 1.74 26.49
N ALA A 323 0.67 1.51 27.63
CA ALA A 323 0.77 2.53 28.67
C ALA A 323 1.23 3.85 28.04
N ALA A 324 0.66 4.99 28.44
CA ALA A 324 1.12 6.32 28.08
C ALA A 324 2.64 6.32 28.07
N GLN A 325 3.25 6.79 26.96
CA GLN A 325 4.71 6.83 26.92
C GLN A 325 5.16 7.75 28.06
N GLN A 326 5.69 7.12 29.09
CA GLN A 326 6.38 7.86 30.12
C GLN A 326 7.58 8.54 29.48
N ILE A 327 7.53 9.85 29.31
CA ILE A 327 8.74 10.63 29.16
C ILE A 327 9.40 10.58 30.56
N SER A 328 10.05 9.46 30.83
CA SER A 328 10.83 9.35 32.02
C SER A 328 12.14 10.11 31.82
N ASN A 329 12.08 11.44 31.91
CA ASN A 329 13.27 12.18 32.27
C ASN A 329 13.59 11.86 33.74
N ARG A 330 14.23 10.74 33.90
CA ARG A 330 14.62 10.22 35.20
C ARG A 330 15.80 11.02 35.75
N PHE A 331 15.63 11.75 36.81
CA PHE A 331 16.72 12.25 37.61
C PHE A 331 17.00 11.20 38.70
N HIS A 332 18.07 10.47 38.56
CA HIS A 332 18.52 9.55 39.58
C HIS A 332 19.51 10.29 40.49
N LEU A 333 19.14 10.48 41.75
CA LEU A 333 19.99 11.14 42.72
C LEU A 333 20.98 10.14 43.30
N GLN A 334 22.27 10.25 42.94
CA GLN A 334 23.36 9.52 43.59
C GLN A 334 24.23 10.44 44.45
N GLU A 335 24.41 10.07 45.68
CA GLU A 335 25.35 10.73 46.61
C GLU A 335 26.75 10.14 46.45
N ASN A 336 27.80 10.97 46.27
CA ASN A 336 29.17 10.51 46.20
C ASN A 336 29.70 10.18 47.60
N ALA A 337 29.69 8.90 47.98
CA ALA A 337 30.21 8.41 49.24
C ALA A 337 31.73 8.27 49.21
N SER A 338 32.46 9.37 49.15
CA SER A 338 33.85 9.34 49.53
C SER A 338 34.00 10.07 50.84
N SER A 339 34.20 9.25 51.90
CA SER A 339 34.67 9.63 53.24
C SER A 339 33.76 10.45 54.18
N ALA A 340 33.76 10.06 55.38
CA ALA A 340 33.19 10.52 56.64
C ALA A 340 33.26 12.02 57.00
N ALA A 341 33.27 12.93 56.05
CA ALA A 341 33.31 14.35 56.32
C ALA A 341 32.48 15.17 55.34
N THR A 342 31.40 15.69 55.76
CA THR A 342 30.75 16.99 55.52
C THR A 342 30.73 17.66 54.15
N ASN A 343 31.32 17.14 53.07
CA ASN A 343 31.24 17.73 51.72
C ASN A 343 30.71 16.72 50.73
N TYR A 344 29.47 16.85 50.35
CA TYR A 344 28.86 16.11 49.30
C TYR A 344 28.97 16.94 48.00
N ASN A 345 29.79 16.50 47.09
CA ASN A 345 29.85 17.07 45.75
C ASN A 345 28.81 16.36 44.87
N PHE A 346 27.85 17.10 44.37
CA PHE A 346 26.97 16.64 43.31
C PHE A 346 27.77 16.61 42.01
N VAL A 347 27.98 15.44 41.48
CA VAL A 347 28.64 15.28 40.18
C VAL A 347 27.63 15.44 39.09
N SER A 348 27.91 16.32 38.10
CA SER A 348 27.14 16.44 36.86
C SER A 348 27.30 15.17 36.04
N GLY A 349 26.34 14.29 36.09
CA GLY A 349 26.31 13.05 35.36
C GLY A 349 24.94 12.37 35.48
N THR A 350 24.69 11.41 34.64
CA THR A 350 23.40 10.74 34.47
C THR A 350 22.94 9.92 35.68
N GLU A 351 23.73 9.78 36.74
CA GLU A 351 23.38 8.99 37.91
C GLU A 351 23.76 9.80 39.18
N LEU A 352 22.75 10.16 39.97
CA LEU A 352 22.87 10.72 41.28
C LEU A 352 22.78 9.60 42.34
N ARG A 353 23.59 9.64 43.39
CA ARG A 353 23.53 8.63 44.47
C ARG A 353 22.31 8.82 45.37
N PRO A 354 21.89 7.75 46.08
CA PRO A 354 20.77 7.82 47.01
C PRO A 354 20.83 9.02 47.93
N ALA A 355 19.71 9.70 48.04
CA ALA A 355 19.58 10.77 49.04
C ALA A 355 19.46 10.15 50.44
N LYS A 356 20.22 10.66 51.40
CA LYS A 356 20.20 10.18 52.79
C LYS A 356 19.58 11.19 53.71
N CYS A 357 18.52 10.77 54.39
CA CYS A 357 17.96 11.50 55.49
C CYS A 357 18.47 10.94 56.81
N PHE A 358 19.09 11.74 57.59
CA PHE A 358 19.58 11.35 58.93
C PHE A 358 19.31 12.44 59.98
N HIS A 359 19.43 12.11 61.24
CA HIS A 359 19.39 13.13 62.33
C HIS A 359 20.63 13.07 63.17
N GLN A 360 20.93 14.23 63.78
CA GLN A 360 21.95 14.34 64.79
C GLN A 360 21.37 15.22 65.90
N GLY A 361 21.06 14.62 67.04
CA GLY A 361 20.36 15.30 68.12
C GLY A 361 18.98 15.84 67.72
N ILE A 362 18.80 17.17 67.72
CA ILE A 362 17.57 17.85 67.29
C ILE A 362 17.58 18.26 65.81
N LEU A 363 18.69 18.01 65.08
CA LEU A 363 18.85 18.37 63.72
C LEU A 363 18.27 17.27 62.86
N ARG A 364 17.50 17.66 61.85
CA ARG A 364 16.89 16.78 60.84
C ARG A 364 17.49 17.13 59.47
N TYR A 365 18.35 16.25 58.96
CA TYR A 365 19.00 16.44 57.66
C TYR A 365 18.13 15.89 56.54
N GLY A 366 18.13 16.57 55.41
CA GLY A 366 17.37 16.18 54.26
C GLY A 366 17.62 17.03 53.01
N TYR A 367 16.67 17.01 52.08
CA TYR A 367 16.75 17.68 50.81
C TYR A 367 15.48 18.42 50.47
N ILE A 368 15.61 19.53 49.72
CA ILE A 368 14.52 20.17 49.02
C ILE A 368 14.76 19.98 47.53
N PHE A 369 13.79 19.37 46.87
CA PHE A 369 13.74 19.23 45.42
C PHE A 369 12.85 20.32 44.86
N THR A 370 13.40 21.18 44.01
CA THR A 370 12.64 22.19 43.28
C THR A 370 12.74 21.84 41.79
N LEU A 371 11.68 21.35 41.20
CA LEU A 371 11.59 20.99 39.81
C LEU A 371 10.82 22.07 39.06
N ASN A 372 11.48 22.76 38.16
CA ASN A 372 10.85 23.62 37.20
C ASN A 372 10.52 22.81 35.92
N VAL A 373 9.26 22.71 35.57
CA VAL A 373 8.78 22.16 34.30
C VAL A 373 8.39 23.35 33.44
N ASN A 374 9.04 23.50 32.32
CA ASN A 374 8.84 24.63 31.42
C ASN A 374 8.55 24.13 30.00
N PHE A 375 7.45 24.59 29.39
CA PHE A 375 7.02 24.37 28.05
C PHE A 375 6.00 25.43 27.62
N THR A 376 5.72 25.53 26.33
CA THR A 376 4.71 26.45 25.79
C THR A 376 3.38 25.74 25.61
N GLY A 377 2.26 26.43 25.92
CA GLY A 377 0.91 25.91 25.77
C GLY A 377 0.37 25.23 27.06
N THR A 378 -0.78 24.57 26.94
CA THR A 378 -1.48 23.85 28.00
C THR A 378 -1.43 22.36 27.75
N ARG A 379 -0.91 21.58 28.73
CA ARG A 379 -0.81 20.12 28.62
C ARG A 379 -0.84 19.48 29.98
N ASP A 380 -1.65 18.46 30.09
CA ASP A 380 -1.74 17.72 31.34
C ASP A 380 -0.50 16.83 31.50
N TYR A 381 0.09 16.91 32.66
CA TYR A 381 1.22 16.10 33.10
C TYR A 381 1.18 15.82 34.57
N GLU A 382 1.84 14.77 34.98
CA GLU A 382 2.02 14.38 36.38
C GLU A 382 3.50 14.32 36.72
N VAL A 383 3.87 14.95 37.86
CA VAL A 383 5.20 14.84 38.43
C VAL A 383 5.13 13.86 39.60
N GLN A 384 5.97 12.84 39.55
CA GLN A 384 6.07 11.82 40.57
C GLN A 384 7.49 11.77 41.14
N ILE A 385 7.61 11.67 42.47
CA ILE A 385 8.84 11.29 43.14
C ILE A 385 8.64 9.89 43.68
N LEU A 386 9.43 8.96 43.23
CA LEU A 386 9.33 7.56 43.58
C LEU A 386 10.56 7.09 44.40
N ARG A 387 10.35 6.16 45.30
CA ARG A 387 11.43 5.45 45.97
C ARG A 387 12.07 4.45 44.97
N ALA A 388 13.38 4.49 44.82
CA ALA A 388 14.07 3.64 43.86
C ALA A 388 14.05 2.14 44.18
N SER A 389 13.92 1.78 45.47
CA SER A 389 13.98 0.38 45.90
C SER A 389 12.74 -0.44 45.47
N ASP A 390 11.57 0.19 45.44
CA ASP A 390 10.29 -0.50 45.25
C ASP A 390 9.30 0.27 44.33
N ASN A 391 9.73 1.41 43.79
CA ASN A 391 8.92 2.36 42.99
C ASN A 391 7.67 2.87 43.76
N SER A 392 7.68 2.80 45.10
CA SER A 392 6.60 3.39 45.90
C SER A 392 6.58 4.91 45.73
N GLU A 393 5.39 5.47 45.58
CA GLU A 393 5.20 6.90 45.44
C GLU A 393 5.45 7.63 46.74
N LEU A 394 6.31 8.65 46.69
CA LEU A 394 6.60 9.57 47.79
C LEU A 394 5.86 10.91 47.61
N PHE A 395 5.63 11.30 46.37
CA PHE A 395 4.98 12.54 46.02
C PHE A 395 4.41 12.39 44.60
N SER A 396 3.20 12.90 44.38
CA SER A 396 2.59 13.03 43.08
C SER A 396 1.80 14.33 43.01
N GLU A 397 1.96 15.08 41.95
CA GLU A 397 1.21 16.31 41.69
C GLU A 397 1.00 16.47 40.16
N THR A 398 -0.19 16.90 39.78
CA THR A 398 -0.56 17.15 38.39
C THR A 398 -0.40 18.62 38.06
N GLY A 399 -0.03 18.90 36.80
CA GLY A 399 0.04 20.24 36.23
C GLY A 399 -0.46 20.28 34.82
N SER A 400 -0.87 21.45 34.34
CA SER A 400 -1.32 21.64 32.96
C SER A 400 -0.62 22.80 32.22
N THR A 401 0.23 23.54 32.92
CA THR A 401 1.03 24.67 32.38
C THR A 401 2.44 24.61 32.95
N ALA A 402 3.35 25.44 32.42
CA ALA A 402 4.68 25.59 32.98
C ALA A 402 4.57 25.92 34.49
N GLN A 403 5.21 25.12 35.34
CA GLN A 403 5.02 25.15 36.77
C GLN A 403 6.28 24.71 37.54
N THR A 404 6.39 25.16 38.78
CA THR A 404 7.45 24.78 39.72
C THR A 404 6.86 23.92 40.83
N PHE A 405 7.41 22.74 41.00
CA PHE A 405 7.09 21.82 42.09
C PHE A 405 8.20 21.85 43.12
N THR A 406 7.83 21.91 44.41
CA THR A 406 8.79 21.88 45.49
C THR A 406 8.39 20.81 46.48
N TYR A 407 9.33 19.94 46.80
CA TYR A 407 9.13 18.85 47.73
C TYR A 407 10.27 18.80 48.75
N GLU A 408 9.92 18.85 50.00
CA GLU A 408 10.86 18.72 51.11
C GLU A 408 10.90 17.29 51.62
N PHE A 409 12.10 16.74 51.61
CA PHE A 409 12.37 15.38 51.96
C PHE A 409 13.31 15.34 53.15
N THR A 410 12.81 15.03 54.34
CA THR A 410 13.54 15.01 55.61
C THR A 410 13.33 13.71 56.35
N ARG A 411 14.16 13.48 57.37
CA ARG A 411 14.02 12.31 58.22
C ARG A 411 12.67 12.23 58.92
N ASP A 412 12.06 13.34 59.26
CA ASP A 412 10.75 13.33 59.92
C ASP A 412 9.69 12.67 59.05
N ASN A 413 9.90 12.76 57.73
CA ASN A 413 8.97 12.15 56.75
C ASN A 413 9.27 10.66 56.48
N TYR A 414 10.60 10.24 56.53
CA TYR A 414 11.00 8.96 55.91
C TYR A 414 11.89 8.07 56.77
N GLY A 415 12.19 8.44 58.03
CA GLY A 415 13.02 7.64 58.93
C GLY A 415 14.52 7.77 58.70
N GLU A 416 15.31 6.72 59.10
CA GLU A 416 16.77 6.76 59.08
C GLU A 416 17.40 6.08 57.90
N ASN A 417 16.62 5.53 56.99
CA ASN A 417 17.12 4.73 55.88
C ASN A 417 17.57 5.57 54.69
N ASP A 418 18.52 5.03 53.93
CA ASP A 418 18.92 5.55 52.63
C ASP A 418 17.72 5.43 51.68
N ILE A 419 17.40 6.49 50.97
CA ILE A 419 16.29 6.53 50.05
C ILE A 419 16.81 7.01 48.67
N ASP A 420 16.69 6.14 47.68
CA ASP A 420 16.87 6.52 46.28
C ASP A 420 15.58 7.20 45.83
N VAL A 421 15.70 8.34 45.17
CA VAL A 421 14.58 9.12 44.72
C VAL A 421 14.62 9.22 43.19
N PHE A 422 13.53 8.85 42.54
CA PHE A 422 13.35 9.11 41.14
C PHE A 422 12.29 10.20 40.96
N ILE A 423 12.56 11.11 40.03
CA ILE A 423 11.58 12.11 39.59
C ILE A 423 11.15 11.73 38.21
N ASN A 424 9.88 11.40 38.06
CA ASN A 424 9.25 11.12 36.78
C ASN A 424 8.31 12.23 36.39
N ILE A 425 8.22 12.55 35.13
CA ILE A 425 7.13 13.33 34.57
C ILE A 425 6.39 12.46 33.60
N ASN A 426 5.12 12.23 33.85
CA ASN A 426 4.22 11.50 33.02
C ASN A 426 3.38 12.50 32.22
N THR A 427 3.39 12.41 30.90
CA THR A 427 2.53 13.21 30.04
C THR A 427 2.04 12.35 28.89
N GLU A 428 0.78 12.53 28.52
CA GLU A 428 0.21 11.85 27.36
C GLU A 428 0.66 12.50 26.03
N ASN A 429 1.31 13.65 26.09
CA ASN A 429 1.67 14.44 24.91
C ASN A 429 3.18 14.59 24.73
N THR A 430 3.67 14.33 23.53
CA THR A 430 5.08 14.37 23.11
C THR A 430 5.53 15.77 22.74
N LEU A 431 5.63 16.69 23.68
CA LEU A 431 6.22 18.00 23.40
C LEU A 431 7.46 18.25 24.24
N GLY A 432 8.36 19.07 23.66
CA GLY A 432 9.57 19.46 24.31
C GLY A 432 9.30 20.09 25.68
N ILE A 433 9.65 19.35 26.74
CA ILE A 433 9.58 19.85 28.12
C ILE A 433 11.00 20.15 28.57
N SER A 434 11.28 21.40 28.90
CA SER A 434 12.52 21.77 29.55
C SER A 434 12.34 21.59 31.05
N GLN A 435 13.29 20.91 31.69
CA GLN A 435 13.26 20.63 33.13
C GLN A 435 14.52 21.09 33.77
N THR A 436 14.36 21.83 34.86
CA THR A 436 15.50 22.20 35.75
C THR A 436 15.18 21.68 37.14
N LEU A 437 16.02 20.77 37.63
CA LEU A 437 15.97 20.28 39.00
C LEU A 437 17.01 20.99 39.84
N THR A 438 16.56 21.70 40.86
CA THR A 438 17.41 22.23 41.92
C THR A 438 17.29 21.32 43.13
N VAL A 439 18.42 20.80 43.58
CA VAL A 439 18.50 19.99 44.79
C VAL A 439 19.21 20.79 45.85
N GLN A 440 18.51 21.09 46.92
CA GLN A 440 19.09 21.79 48.07
C GLN A 440 19.21 20.81 49.25
N ARG A 441 20.40 20.66 49.75
CA ARG A 441 20.68 19.88 50.94
C ARG A 441 20.74 20.80 52.15
N GLY A 442 20.25 20.32 53.25
CA GLY A 442 20.30 21.11 54.48
C GLY A 442 19.80 20.35 55.70
N TYR A 443 19.46 21.09 56.68
CA TYR A 443 18.90 20.58 57.91
C TYR A 443 17.85 21.56 58.49
N ARG A 444 16.96 21.03 59.30
CA ARG A 444 16.16 21.87 60.19
C ARG A 444 16.24 21.38 61.62
N VAL A 445 16.14 22.31 62.55
CA VAL A 445 15.85 22.05 63.96
C VAL A 445 14.36 21.77 64.08
N PHE A 446 13.94 20.77 64.81
CA PHE A 446 12.55 20.42 65.00
C PHE A 446 11.65 21.63 65.18
N GLY A 447 10.69 21.85 64.36
CA GLY A 447 9.78 22.97 64.38
C GLY A 447 10.29 24.30 63.77
N SER A 448 11.47 24.33 63.13
CA SER A 448 12.04 25.51 62.43
C SER A 448 12.12 25.41 60.95
N SER A 449 12.46 26.51 60.26
CA SER A 449 12.69 26.54 58.83
C SER A 449 13.91 25.70 58.42
N PHE A 450 13.93 25.20 57.22
CA PHE A 450 15.03 24.43 56.63
C PHE A 450 16.25 25.36 56.36
N ALA A 451 17.43 25.01 56.92
CA ALA A 451 18.66 25.74 56.72
C ALA A 451 19.46 25.04 55.61
N ILE A 452 19.62 25.70 54.46
CA ILE A 452 20.31 25.14 53.30
C ILE A 452 21.83 25.21 53.55
N THR A 453 22.51 24.08 53.37
CA THR A 453 23.97 23.97 53.50
C THR A 453 24.66 23.79 52.15
N ASP A 454 23.97 23.31 51.13
CA ASP A 454 24.48 23.09 49.79
C ASP A 454 23.36 23.14 48.75
N THR A 455 23.69 23.50 47.50
CA THR A 455 22.73 23.59 46.39
C THR A 455 23.36 23.06 45.09
N GLY A 456 22.70 22.09 44.46
CA GLY A 456 23.04 21.59 43.12
C GLY A 456 21.94 21.92 42.15
N ASN A 457 22.30 22.38 40.94
CA ASN A 457 21.37 22.63 39.86
C ASN A 457 21.65 21.66 38.72
N TYR A 458 20.63 20.95 38.31
CA TYR A 458 20.68 19.96 37.21
C TYR A 458 19.70 20.39 36.16
N GLN A 459 20.21 20.69 34.97
CA GLN A 459 19.35 20.99 33.81
C GLN A 459 19.31 19.79 32.90
N LYS A 460 18.13 19.26 32.69
CA LYS A 460 17.84 18.39 31.60
C LYS A 460 17.00 19.20 30.60
N LEU A 461 17.64 19.64 29.53
CA LEU A 461 16.89 20.05 28.38
C LEU A 461 16.26 18.77 27.84
N ALA A 462 14.99 18.81 27.56
CA ALA A 462 14.33 17.76 26.84
C ALA A 462 14.95 17.76 25.44
N THR A 463 16.01 17.03 25.29
CA THR A 463 16.66 16.85 24.03
C THR A 463 16.02 15.63 23.38
N THR A 464 15.35 15.90 22.31
CA THR A 464 15.33 15.12 21.06
C THR A 464 14.66 13.75 21.04
N ASP A 465 14.75 12.88 22.03
CA ASP A 465 14.22 11.52 21.89
C ASP A 465 12.72 11.40 22.18
N ALA A 466 12.14 12.36 22.89
CA ALA A 466 10.72 12.34 23.23
C ALA A 466 9.78 12.92 22.16
N ASN A 467 10.32 13.65 21.19
CA ASN A 467 9.54 14.36 20.18
C ASN A 467 9.61 13.75 18.78
N THR A 468 10.37 12.68 18.60
CA THR A 468 10.46 12.02 17.30
C THR A 468 9.18 11.23 17.04
N ILE A 469 8.40 11.68 16.07
CA ILE A 469 7.23 10.94 15.59
C ILE A 469 7.69 9.79 14.71
N VAL A 470 7.31 8.57 15.07
CA VAL A 470 7.56 7.36 14.30
C VAL A 470 6.40 7.16 13.35
N ILE A 471 6.67 7.19 12.05
CA ILE A 471 5.62 7.11 11.01
C ILE A 471 4.81 5.83 11.10
N ALA A 472 5.41 4.69 11.42
CA ALA A 472 4.68 3.43 11.59
C ALA A 472 3.54 3.55 12.61
N ASN A 473 3.76 4.30 13.70
CA ASN A 473 2.76 4.50 14.74
C ASN A 473 1.62 5.45 14.33
N GLN A 474 1.81 6.25 13.28
CA GLN A 474 0.79 7.17 12.77
C GLN A 474 -0.10 6.55 11.70
N MET A 475 0.23 5.35 11.22
CA MET A 475 -0.53 4.71 10.15
C MET A 475 -1.98 4.43 10.58
N PRO A 476 -2.97 4.74 9.75
CA PRO A 476 -4.37 4.42 10.03
C PRO A 476 -4.58 2.93 10.31
N LYS A 477 -5.57 2.63 11.15
CA LYS A 477 -5.93 1.24 11.49
C LYS A 477 -6.55 0.55 10.28
N MET A 478 -5.71 -0.08 9.48
CA MET A 478 -6.12 -0.84 8.30
C MET A 478 -5.17 -2.03 8.12
N LYS A 479 -5.72 -3.19 7.79
CA LYS A 479 -4.90 -4.35 7.43
C LYS A 479 -4.22 -4.10 6.08
N ILE A 480 -2.99 -4.59 5.94
CA ILE A 480 -2.21 -4.47 4.69
C ILE A 480 -2.99 -5.10 3.52
N PHE A 481 -3.63 -6.25 3.77
CA PHE A 481 -4.45 -6.92 2.78
C PHE A 481 -5.65 -6.07 2.34
N ASP A 482 -6.36 -5.42 3.28
CA ASP A 482 -7.51 -4.58 2.97
C ASP A 482 -7.08 -3.31 2.24
N PHE A 483 -5.92 -2.73 2.59
CA PHE A 483 -5.33 -1.62 1.84
C PHE A 483 -5.09 -2.00 0.37
N LEU A 484 -4.36 -3.09 0.10
CA LEU A 484 -4.12 -3.55 -1.27
C LEU A 484 -5.43 -3.86 -2.00
N LYS A 485 -6.36 -4.56 -1.35
CA LYS A 485 -7.67 -4.86 -1.91
C LYS A 485 -8.42 -3.60 -2.34
N ASN A 486 -8.43 -2.57 -1.49
CA ASN A 486 -9.13 -1.32 -1.79
C ASN A 486 -8.43 -0.52 -2.92
N ILE A 487 -7.09 -0.50 -2.98
CA ILE A 487 -6.35 0.07 -4.12
C ILE A 487 -6.69 -0.68 -5.41
N PHE A 488 -6.66 -2.01 -5.40
CA PHE A 488 -7.01 -2.83 -6.57
C PHE A 488 -8.45 -2.60 -7.01
N THR A 489 -9.37 -2.49 -6.06
CA THR A 489 -10.77 -2.20 -6.34
C THR A 489 -10.95 -0.79 -6.88
N MET A 490 -10.27 0.22 -6.31
CA MET A 490 -10.40 1.63 -6.71
C MET A 490 -10.00 1.86 -8.18
N PHE A 491 -8.89 1.26 -8.60
CA PHE A 491 -8.33 1.40 -9.94
C PHE A 491 -8.62 0.21 -10.87
N ASN A 492 -9.55 -0.67 -10.50
CA ASN A 492 -9.89 -1.89 -11.26
C ASN A 492 -8.63 -2.67 -11.69
N LEU A 493 -7.70 -2.86 -10.75
CA LEU A 493 -6.45 -3.53 -11.04
C LEU A 493 -6.61 -5.04 -11.05
N THR A 494 -5.86 -5.66 -11.91
CA THR A 494 -5.61 -7.10 -11.88
C THR A 494 -4.13 -7.38 -11.65
N ALA A 495 -3.82 -8.58 -11.20
CA ALA A 495 -2.44 -8.97 -10.99
C ALA A 495 -2.20 -10.42 -11.41
N TYR A 496 -1.04 -10.67 -11.95
CA TYR A 496 -0.55 -12.01 -12.25
C TYR A 496 0.93 -12.13 -11.92
N LYS A 497 1.36 -13.34 -11.61
CA LYS A 497 2.76 -13.59 -11.28
C LYS A 497 3.47 -14.24 -12.47
N GLU A 498 4.60 -13.67 -12.88
CA GLU A 498 5.47 -14.20 -13.90
C GLU A 498 6.92 -14.04 -13.46
N ASP A 499 7.70 -15.11 -13.53
CA ASP A 499 9.14 -15.12 -13.14
C ASP A 499 9.42 -14.54 -11.75
N GLY A 500 8.49 -14.72 -10.81
CA GLY A 500 8.63 -14.24 -9.44
C GLY A 500 8.11 -12.82 -9.22
N ILE A 501 7.88 -12.04 -10.27
CA ILE A 501 7.36 -10.67 -10.24
C ILE A 501 5.83 -10.70 -10.35
N ILE A 502 5.17 -9.90 -9.53
CA ILE A 502 3.72 -9.69 -9.56
C ILE A 502 3.46 -8.46 -10.42
N THR A 503 3.03 -8.68 -11.65
CA THR A 503 2.64 -7.61 -12.55
C THR A 503 1.26 -7.12 -12.18
N VAL A 504 1.13 -5.81 -11.95
CA VAL A 504 -0.12 -5.15 -11.57
C VAL A 504 -0.47 -4.12 -12.64
N LEU A 505 -1.65 -4.25 -13.22
CA LEU A 505 -2.13 -3.41 -14.32
C LEU A 505 -3.63 -3.12 -14.15
N PRO A 506 -4.14 -1.99 -14.67
CA PRO A 506 -5.56 -1.84 -14.93
C PRO A 506 -6.09 -2.99 -15.79
N LEU A 507 -7.31 -3.40 -15.54
CA LEU A 507 -7.89 -4.59 -16.20
C LEU A 507 -7.98 -4.41 -17.72
N ASP A 508 -8.27 -3.22 -18.19
CA ASP A 508 -8.32 -2.94 -19.62
C ASP A 508 -6.92 -3.04 -20.26
N ASP A 509 -5.87 -2.52 -19.60
CA ASP A 509 -4.48 -2.65 -20.09
C ASP A 509 -4.03 -4.11 -20.12
N TYR A 510 -4.42 -4.89 -19.10
CA TYR A 510 -4.15 -6.33 -19.07
C TYR A 510 -4.74 -7.04 -20.30
N TYR A 511 -5.99 -6.74 -20.65
CA TYR A 511 -6.60 -7.33 -21.84
C TYR A 511 -6.00 -6.80 -23.16
N ASN A 512 -5.66 -5.54 -23.22
CA ASN A 512 -5.06 -4.93 -24.42
C ASN A 512 -3.66 -5.49 -24.74
N ALA A 513 -2.94 -5.97 -23.72
CA ALA A 513 -1.64 -6.63 -23.89
C ALA A 513 -1.74 -8.08 -24.41
N GLY A 514 -2.94 -8.63 -24.57
CA GLY A 514 -3.18 -10.00 -25.03
C GLY A 514 -2.90 -10.20 -26.51
N LYS A 515 -2.54 -11.43 -26.88
CA LYS A 515 -2.34 -11.87 -28.26
C LYS A 515 -3.62 -12.45 -28.83
N VAL A 516 -3.75 -12.40 -30.15
CA VAL A 516 -4.88 -12.98 -30.86
C VAL A 516 -4.50 -14.35 -31.40
N TYR A 517 -5.32 -15.37 -31.12
CA TYR A 517 -5.19 -16.73 -31.65
C TYR A 517 -6.45 -17.13 -32.39
N ASP A 518 -6.34 -17.42 -33.67
CA ASP A 518 -7.41 -18.07 -34.44
C ASP A 518 -7.45 -19.57 -34.09
N ILE A 519 -8.52 -19.98 -33.44
CA ILE A 519 -8.75 -21.38 -33.03
C ILE A 519 -9.87 -22.05 -33.80
N THR A 520 -10.36 -21.40 -34.86
CA THR A 520 -11.53 -21.85 -35.64
C THR A 520 -11.42 -23.33 -36.08
N GLU A 521 -10.25 -23.72 -36.56
CA GLU A 521 -10.05 -25.11 -37.07
C GLU A 521 -9.98 -26.16 -35.96
N TYR A 522 -9.77 -25.76 -34.72
CA TYR A 522 -9.62 -26.68 -33.59
C TYR A 522 -10.92 -26.88 -32.81
N VAL A 523 -11.96 -26.07 -33.08
CA VAL A 523 -13.23 -26.12 -32.36
C VAL A 523 -14.07 -27.33 -32.78
N ASP A 524 -14.56 -28.08 -31.81
CA ASP A 524 -15.55 -29.13 -32.00
C ASP A 524 -16.94 -28.51 -32.27
N THR A 525 -17.32 -28.42 -33.51
CA THR A 525 -18.61 -27.84 -33.95
C THR A 525 -19.82 -28.71 -33.66
N SER A 526 -19.61 -29.95 -33.19
CA SER A 526 -20.70 -30.88 -32.93
C SER A 526 -21.58 -30.47 -31.75
N LYS A 527 -21.00 -29.69 -30.81
CA LYS A 527 -21.70 -29.23 -29.60
C LYS A 527 -21.18 -27.88 -29.11
N SER A 528 -22.05 -26.91 -29.11
CA SER A 528 -21.79 -25.59 -28.48
C SER A 528 -23.00 -25.17 -27.66
N LYS A 529 -22.75 -24.27 -26.71
CA LYS A 529 -23.83 -23.68 -25.91
C LYS A 529 -23.59 -22.17 -25.82
N ILE A 530 -24.60 -21.39 -26.16
CA ILE A 530 -24.61 -19.95 -25.95
C ILE A 530 -25.61 -19.66 -24.83
N SER A 531 -25.17 -18.90 -23.86
CA SER A 531 -25.99 -18.51 -22.71
C SER A 531 -25.84 -17.00 -22.45
N LYS A 532 -26.86 -16.42 -21.83
CA LYS A 532 -26.76 -15.04 -21.36
C LYS A 532 -25.69 -14.94 -20.27
N LEU A 533 -25.03 -13.79 -20.19
CA LEU A 533 -24.18 -13.46 -19.07
C LEU A 533 -25.01 -13.21 -17.81
N LEU A 534 -24.34 -13.19 -16.66
CA LEU A 534 -24.96 -12.78 -15.43
C LEU A 534 -25.41 -11.31 -15.58
N GLN A 535 -26.69 -11.07 -15.39
CA GLN A 535 -27.25 -9.72 -15.45
C GLN A 535 -27.42 -9.18 -14.03
N PHE A 536 -27.21 -7.88 -13.87
CA PHE A 536 -27.46 -7.16 -12.64
C PHE A 536 -28.51 -6.09 -12.87
N LYS A 537 -29.43 -5.97 -11.91
CA LYS A 537 -30.43 -4.90 -11.90
C LYS A 537 -29.78 -3.55 -11.68
N ASN A 538 -28.86 -3.48 -10.70
CA ASN A 538 -28.14 -2.26 -10.37
C ASN A 538 -26.63 -2.50 -10.37
N MET A 539 -25.88 -1.53 -10.84
CA MET A 539 -24.43 -1.45 -10.77
C MET A 539 -24.06 -0.19 -9.99
N ILE A 540 -23.44 -0.35 -8.85
CA ILE A 540 -23.21 0.72 -7.87
C ILE A 540 -21.72 0.80 -7.58
N PHE A 541 -21.16 2.01 -7.73
CA PHE A 541 -19.76 2.34 -7.46
C PHE A 541 -19.72 3.44 -6.43
N ASN A 542 -19.13 3.20 -5.27
CA ASN A 542 -19.11 4.19 -4.19
C ASN A 542 -17.97 3.98 -3.19
N PHE A 543 -17.79 4.97 -2.32
CA PHE A 543 -16.97 4.88 -1.11
C PHE A 543 -17.88 4.51 0.08
N LYS A 544 -17.40 3.60 0.94
CA LYS A 544 -18.13 3.18 2.14
C LYS A 544 -18.16 4.26 3.23
N SER A 545 -17.06 5.01 3.37
CA SER A 545 -16.92 6.00 4.43
C SER A 545 -17.04 7.41 3.88
N LYS A 546 -17.99 8.16 4.44
CA LYS A 546 -18.31 9.54 4.09
C LYS A 546 -18.68 10.28 5.38
N LYS A 547 -17.72 10.31 6.33
CA LYS A 547 -17.98 10.84 7.68
C LYS A 547 -17.73 12.34 7.81
N SER A 548 -17.01 12.95 6.86
CA SER A 548 -16.77 14.39 6.91
C SER A 548 -18.07 15.18 6.77
N TYR A 549 -18.23 16.23 7.59
CA TYR A 549 -19.46 17.02 7.70
C TYR A 549 -19.91 17.60 6.35
N LEU A 550 -18.97 18.05 5.50
CA LEU A 550 -19.32 18.65 4.21
C LEU A 550 -19.99 17.65 3.27
N VAL A 551 -19.49 16.42 3.19
CA VAL A 551 -20.09 15.39 2.35
C VAL A 551 -21.48 15.05 2.86
N GLN A 552 -21.63 14.87 4.16
CA GLN A 552 -22.92 14.57 4.77
C GLN A 552 -23.91 15.73 4.59
N TYR A 553 -23.45 16.97 4.71
CA TYR A 553 -24.25 18.17 4.51
C TYR A 553 -24.73 18.28 3.04
N ALA A 554 -23.83 18.07 2.08
CA ALA A 554 -24.16 18.12 0.66
C ALA A 554 -25.16 17.02 0.26
N GLU A 555 -25.00 15.82 0.77
CA GLU A 555 -25.91 14.69 0.50
C GLU A 555 -27.30 14.91 1.12
N GLU A 556 -27.39 15.41 2.35
CA GLU A 556 -28.66 15.57 3.06
C GLU A 556 -29.45 16.81 2.64
N LEU A 557 -28.78 17.95 2.43
CA LEU A 557 -29.44 19.21 2.15
C LEU A 557 -29.63 19.49 0.65
N GLN A 558 -28.71 18.98 -0.18
CA GLN A 558 -28.75 19.26 -1.62
C GLN A 558 -29.19 18.05 -2.43
N GLY A 559 -29.31 16.86 -1.84
CA GLY A 559 -29.70 15.65 -2.53
C GLY A 559 -28.64 15.17 -3.55
N ASN A 560 -27.45 15.77 -3.54
CA ASN A 560 -26.35 15.42 -4.44
C ASN A 560 -25.58 14.23 -3.86
N ILE A 561 -25.65 13.10 -4.52
CA ILE A 561 -24.87 11.91 -4.15
C ILE A 561 -23.44 12.13 -4.65
N PHE A 562 -22.55 12.49 -3.73
CA PHE A 562 -21.16 12.77 -4.03
C PHE A 562 -20.34 11.49 -4.17
N ALA A 563 -19.41 11.49 -5.12
CA ALA A 563 -18.47 10.37 -5.37
C ALA A 563 -19.15 9.01 -5.55
N HIS A 564 -20.30 9.00 -6.19
CA HIS A 564 -21.11 7.82 -6.44
C HIS A 564 -21.48 7.77 -7.92
N GLU A 565 -21.41 6.59 -8.50
CA GLU A 565 -21.93 6.31 -9.83
C GLU A 565 -22.83 5.08 -9.77
N SER A 566 -23.97 5.15 -10.39
CA SER A 566 -24.90 4.02 -10.43
C SER A 566 -25.66 3.94 -11.76
N TYR A 567 -25.77 2.71 -12.23
CA TYR A 567 -26.55 2.36 -13.41
C TYR A 567 -27.54 1.29 -13.01
N GLY A 568 -28.78 1.45 -13.40
CA GLY A 568 -29.80 0.46 -13.07
C GLY A 568 -30.95 0.49 -14.08
N ASN A 569 -31.67 -0.63 -14.13
CA ASN A 569 -32.93 -0.74 -14.89
C ASN A 569 -33.88 -1.63 -14.10
N ASP A 570 -35.01 -1.09 -13.72
CA ASP A 570 -36.03 -1.81 -12.93
C ASP A 570 -36.67 -2.99 -13.66
N GLU A 571 -36.57 -3.01 -14.97
CA GLU A 571 -37.09 -4.11 -15.81
C GLU A 571 -36.11 -5.30 -15.90
N TRP A 572 -34.89 -5.16 -15.40
CA TRP A 572 -33.89 -6.21 -15.46
C TRP A 572 -34.04 -7.17 -14.27
N ASP A 573 -33.88 -8.44 -14.57
CA ASP A 573 -33.90 -9.53 -13.61
C ASP A 573 -32.45 -9.77 -13.12
N GLY A 574 -32.19 -9.57 -11.86
CA GLY A 574 -30.84 -9.76 -11.29
C GLY A 574 -30.66 -9.06 -9.95
N GLY A 575 -29.53 -9.29 -9.33
CA GLY A 575 -29.10 -8.61 -8.09
C GLY A 575 -28.31 -7.34 -8.37
N ASP A 576 -27.70 -6.80 -7.32
CA ASP A 576 -26.82 -5.64 -7.42
C ASP A 576 -25.37 -6.08 -7.67
N TYR A 577 -24.69 -5.36 -8.56
CA TYR A 577 -23.25 -5.37 -8.68
C TYR A 577 -22.69 -4.16 -7.93
N LYS A 578 -21.98 -4.40 -6.82
CA LYS A 578 -21.46 -3.32 -5.98
C LYS A 578 -19.94 -3.32 -5.97
N VAL A 579 -19.36 -2.18 -6.29
CA VAL A 579 -17.95 -1.86 -6.13
C VAL A 579 -17.86 -0.80 -5.03
N GLU A 580 -17.41 -1.22 -3.86
CA GLU A 580 -17.33 -0.38 -2.67
C GLU A 580 -15.89 -0.34 -2.17
N VAL A 581 -15.33 0.87 -2.06
CA VAL A 581 -13.97 1.12 -1.61
C VAL A 581 -14.01 1.60 -0.16
N ASP A 582 -13.23 0.97 0.71
CA ASP A 582 -13.20 1.29 2.14
C ASP A 582 -12.11 2.33 2.44
N PHE A 583 -12.18 3.46 1.73
CA PHE A 583 -11.46 4.69 2.01
C PHE A 583 -12.45 5.79 2.35
N GLU A 584 -11.98 6.78 3.10
CA GLU A 584 -12.77 7.97 3.38
C GLU A 584 -12.88 8.85 2.15
N LYS A 585 -14.02 9.48 1.96
CA LYS A 585 -14.22 10.48 0.94
C LYS A 585 -14.48 11.85 1.56
N MET A 586 -13.67 12.83 1.16
CA MET A 586 -13.72 14.19 1.69
C MET A 586 -14.03 15.20 0.58
N MET A 587 -14.85 16.19 0.87
CA MET A 587 -14.97 17.42 0.10
C MET A 587 -14.09 18.49 0.72
N TYR A 588 -13.50 19.33 -0.13
CA TYR A 588 -12.64 20.43 0.30
C TYR A 588 -13.39 21.76 0.25
N GLU A 589 -13.21 22.58 1.27
CA GLU A 589 -13.92 23.82 1.44
C GLU A 589 -13.06 25.02 1.04
N ARG A 590 -13.59 25.88 0.16
CA ARG A 590 -13.03 27.21 -0.03
C ARG A 590 -13.56 28.12 1.07
N LEU A 591 -12.65 28.72 1.81
CA LEU A 591 -13.02 29.62 2.91
C LEU A 591 -13.57 30.94 2.41
N THR A 592 -14.56 31.43 3.15
CA THR A 592 -15.14 32.75 2.95
C THR A 592 -14.63 33.69 4.04
N ASP A 593 -14.21 34.90 3.69
CA ASP A 593 -13.87 35.93 4.67
C ASP A 593 -15.17 36.41 5.37
N GLU A 594 -15.23 36.16 6.68
CA GLU A 594 -16.41 36.50 7.49
C GLU A 594 -16.72 38.00 7.56
N ASN A 595 -15.71 38.87 7.34
CA ASN A 595 -15.93 40.33 7.38
C ASN A 595 -16.45 40.90 6.08
N THR A 596 -15.97 40.37 4.97
CA THR A 596 -16.30 40.90 3.63
C THR A 596 -17.35 40.08 2.90
N GLY A 597 -17.55 38.81 3.30
CA GLY A 597 -18.36 37.84 2.59
C GLY A 597 -17.75 37.36 1.26
N ASN A 598 -16.49 37.74 0.96
CA ASN A 598 -15.83 37.33 -0.27
C ASN A 598 -15.16 35.98 -0.11
N LEU A 599 -15.07 35.22 -1.21
CA LEU A 599 -14.29 33.97 -1.26
C LEU A 599 -12.80 34.28 -1.16
N THR A 600 -12.10 33.55 -0.34
CA THR A 600 -10.62 33.59 -0.24
C THR A 600 -10.00 32.65 -1.29
N THR A 601 -8.68 32.66 -1.38
CA THR A 601 -7.88 31.70 -2.18
C THR A 601 -7.49 30.45 -1.38
N ILE A 602 -7.96 30.35 -0.12
CA ILE A 602 -7.60 29.24 0.79
C ILE A 602 -8.65 28.14 0.71
N VAL A 603 -8.19 26.93 0.40
CA VAL A 603 -8.97 25.69 0.39
C VAL A 603 -8.45 24.73 1.44
N GLN A 604 -9.34 24.19 2.25
CA GLN A 604 -9.01 23.26 3.33
C GLN A 604 -9.82 21.96 3.26
N GLY A 605 -9.34 20.93 3.96
CA GLY A 605 -10.11 19.78 4.37
C GLY A 605 -10.40 19.82 5.88
N ALA A 606 -11.50 19.22 6.30
CA ALA A 606 -11.81 19.10 7.73
C ALA A 606 -12.51 17.75 8.02
N MET A 607 -11.89 16.98 8.93
CA MET A 607 -12.44 15.70 9.37
C MET A 607 -13.21 15.88 10.68
N LEU A 608 -14.41 16.38 10.54
CA LEU A 608 -15.35 16.68 11.62
C LEU A 608 -16.70 16.02 11.31
N ASP A 609 -17.47 15.72 12.32
CA ASP A 609 -18.84 15.25 12.17
C ASP A 609 -19.82 16.43 11.94
N LYS A 610 -21.13 16.13 11.84
CA LYS A 610 -22.20 17.15 11.66
C LYS A 610 -22.32 18.16 12.80
N LYS A 611 -21.74 17.88 13.95
CA LYS A 611 -21.73 18.80 15.10
C LYS A 611 -20.44 19.61 15.15
N PHE A 612 -19.58 19.47 14.14
CA PHE A 612 -18.23 20.01 14.09
C PHE A 612 -17.30 19.45 15.19
N GLU A 613 -17.59 18.23 15.68
CA GLU A 613 -16.72 17.52 16.61
C GLU A 613 -15.73 16.64 15.83
N PRO A 614 -14.49 16.45 16.36
CA PRO A 614 -13.53 15.54 15.76
C PRO A 614 -14.10 14.14 15.51
N THR A 615 -13.76 13.54 14.41
CA THR A 615 -14.21 12.18 14.08
C THR A 615 -13.14 11.40 13.33
N ILE A 616 -13.19 10.08 13.44
CA ILE A 616 -12.30 9.16 12.72
C ILE A 616 -13.11 8.46 11.62
N GLY A 617 -12.62 8.57 10.39
CA GLY A 617 -13.13 7.85 9.24
C GLY A 617 -12.25 6.66 8.85
N SER A 618 -12.55 6.08 7.70
CA SER A 618 -11.60 5.20 7.00
C SER A 618 -10.38 6.02 6.53
N PRO A 619 -9.24 5.39 6.17
CA PRO A 619 -8.10 6.13 5.67
C PRO A 619 -8.47 7.01 4.48
N LEU A 620 -8.05 8.27 4.50
CA LEU A 620 -8.30 9.24 3.42
C LEU A 620 -7.17 9.19 2.40
N LEU A 621 -7.53 8.98 1.13
CA LEU A 621 -6.63 9.16 0.00
C LEU A 621 -6.96 10.48 -0.74
N PHE A 622 -5.92 11.20 -1.15
CA PHE A 622 -6.08 12.49 -1.83
C PHE A 622 -4.84 12.83 -2.67
N TYR A 623 -5.01 13.74 -3.58
CA TYR A 623 -3.92 14.42 -4.28
C TYR A 623 -3.61 15.76 -3.60
N CYS A 624 -2.45 16.31 -3.90
CA CYS A 624 -2.02 17.58 -3.36
C CYS A 624 -1.18 18.34 -4.38
N PHE A 625 -1.34 19.64 -4.45
CA PHE A 625 -0.50 20.52 -5.27
C PHE A 625 -0.22 21.83 -4.57
N SER A 626 0.91 22.45 -4.90
CA SER A 626 1.31 23.74 -4.35
C SER A 626 0.46 24.85 -4.96
N THR A 627 -0.09 25.70 -4.13
CA THR A 627 -0.96 26.81 -4.54
C THR A 627 -0.51 28.09 -3.85
N ASP A 628 -0.32 29.15 -4.65
CA ASP A 628 -0.15 30.49 -4.11
C ASP A 628 -1.47 31.02 -3.56
N THR A 629 -1.41 31.77 -2.47
CA THR A 629 -2.58 32.46 -1.92
C THR A 629 -2.33 33.95 -1.85
N ASN A 630 -3.34 34.73 -2.24
CA ASN A 630 -3.34 36.18 -2.06
C ASN A 630 -3.83 36.57 -0.66
N ASP A 631 -4.41 35.64 0.06
CA ASP A 631 -4.95 35.82 1.41
C ASP A 631 -3.90 35.36 2.44
N ALA A 632 -3.82 36.03 3.56
CA ALA A 632 -2.84 35.73 4.59
C ALA A 632 -3.25 34.46 5.34
N LEU A 633 -2.48 33.38 5.16
CA LEU A 633 -2.58 32.17 5.97
C LEU A 633 -1.53 32.24 7.10
N LEU A 634 -1.94 32.73 8.27
CA LEU A 634 -1.05 32.89 9.42
C LEU A 634 -0.88 31.57 10.17
N PHE A 635 0.37 31.23 10.40
CA PHE A 635 0.79 30.01 11.08
C PHE A 635 1.53 30.38 12.38
N GLN A 636 1.14 29.75 13.48
CA GLN A 636 1.77 29.94 14.78
C GLN A 636 2.98 29.03 14.92
N ASN A 637 4.14 29.64 15.19
CA ASN A 637 5.37 28.95 15.52
C ASN A 637 5.43 28.54 17.00
N ASP A 638 6.41 27.73 17.38
CA ASP A 638 6.61 27.25 18.77
C ASP A 638 6.89 28.38 19.76
N ASP A 639 7.38 29.53 19.29
CA ASP A 639 7.66 30.73 20.08
C ASP A 639 6.49 31.74 20.10
N ASP A 640 5.29 31.29 19.74
CA ASP A 640 4.08 32.10 19.59
C ASP A 640 4.16 33.21 18.51
N SER A 641 5.24 33.30 17.76
CA SER A 641 5.31 34.22 16.63
C SER A 641 4.46 33.72 15.46
N LEU A 642 3.97 34.66 14.62
CA LEU A 642 3.13 34.35 13.47
C LEU A 642 3.93 34.52 12.19
N THR A 643 3.86 33.51 11.31
CA THR A 643 4.45 33.51 9.97
C THR A 643 3.37 33.36 8.93
N ASN A 644 3.43 34.14 7.85
CA ASN A 644 2.53 33.95 6.71
C ASN A 644 3.02 32.76 5.84
N ILE A 645 2.13 31.82 5.57
CA ILE A 645 2.38 30.65 4.71
C ILE A 645 1.94 31.00 3.28
N ASN A 646 2.91 30.99 2.36
CA ASN A 646 2.67 31.14 0.93
C ASN A 646 3.93 30.68 0.15
N PRO A 647 3.86 29.72 -0.79
CA PRO A 647 2.68 28.92 -1.11
C PRO A 647 2.34 27.89 -0.03
N TYR A 648 1.25 27.16 -0.19
CA TYR A 648 0.86 26.06 0.68
C TYR A 648 0.40 24.85 -0.13
N LEU A 649 0.43 23.66 0.47
CA LEU A 649 -0.06 22.42 -0.12
C LEU A 649 -1.58 22.30 0.04
N ARG A 650 -2.29 22.53 -1.06
CA ARG A 650 -3.73 22.40 -1.17
C ARG A 650 -4.10 20.93 -1.39
N PRO A 651 -4.92 20.34 -0.52
CA PRO A 651 -5.48 19.01 -0.78
C PRO A 651 -6.56 19.06 -1.86
N SER A 652 -6.66 17.98 -2.66
CA SER A 652 -7.63 17.88 -3.75
C SER A 652 -8.00 16.41 -4.00
N ASN A 653 -9.19 16.19 -4.59
CA ASN A 653 -9.55 14.89 -5.16
C ASN A 653 -9.01 14.71 -6.57
N SER A 654 -8.54 15.77 -7.20
CA SER A 654 -8.03 15.77 -8.58
C SER A 654 -6.51 15.86 -8.60
N ILE A 655 -5.89 15.21 -9.60
CA ILE A 655 -4.45 15.14 -9.73
C ILE A 655 -3.79 16.49 -10.04
N SER A 656 -4.53 17.37 -10.68
CA SER A 656 -4.14 18.75 -10.99
C SER A 656 -5.29 19.71 -10.70
N ASN A 657 -4.98 21.01 -10.67
CA ASN A 657 -6.02 22.02 -10.47
C ASN A 657 -7.01 21.96 -11.63
N ILE A 658 -8.30 21.83 -11.30
CA ILE A 658 -9.37 21.85 -12.29
C ILE A 658 -9.58 23.30 -12.73
N THR A 659 -8.99 23.67 -13.85
CA THR A 659 -9.27 24.92 -14.53
C THR A 659 -10.32 24.70 -15.59
N THR A 660 -11.07 25.76 -15.91
CA THR A 660 -12.14 25.69 -16.92
C THR A 660 -11.58 25.16 -18.27
N GLY A 661 -12.05 24.00 -18.70
CA GLY A 661 -11.63 23.37 -19.95
C GLY A 661 -10.58 22.24 -19.81
N PHE A 662 -10.00 22.04 -18.63
CA PHE A 662 -9.10 20.90 -18.38
C PHE A 662 -9.85 19.77 -17.67
N ILE A 663 -9.70 18.56 -18.20
CA ILE A 663 -10.26 17.33 -17.64
C ILE A 663 -9.16 16.65 -16.85
N SER A 664 -9.12 16.88 -15.54
CA SER A 664 -8.15 16.23 -14.65
C SER A 664 -8.70 14.90 -14.13
N GLN A 665 -7.86 13.89 -13.97
CA GLN A 665 -8.26 12.64 -13.34
C GLN A 665 -8.60 12.86 -11.87
N THR A 666 -9.70 12.25 -11.40
CA THR A 666 -10.19 12.39 -10.04
C THR A 666 -10.26 11.05 -9.30
N LEU A 667 -10.28 11.11 -7.97
CA LEU A 667 -10.49 9.94 -7.09
C LEU A 667 -11.98 9.63 -6.86
N ASN A 668 -12.88 10.26 -7.59
CA ASN A 668 -14.30 10.02 -7.43
C ASN A 668 -14.84 8.98 -8.42
N PHE A 669 -15.86 8.26 -8.03
CA PHE A 669 -16.75 7.60 -8.96
C PHE A 669 -17.84 8.63 -9.34
N GLY A 670 -17.99 8.96 -10.62
CA GLY A 670 -18.98 9.92 -11.08
C GLY A 670 -18.60 11.38 -10.84
N ILE A 671 -19.53 12.17 -10.33
CA ILE A 671 -19.41 13.63 -10.24
C ILE A 671 -18.31 14.05 -9.27
N GLU A 672 -17.43 14.96 -9.72
CA GLU A 672 -16.43 15.64 -8.91
C GLU A 672 -16.90 17.03 -8.52
N VAL A 673 -16.65 17.37 -7.27
CA VAL A 673 -16.76 18.73 -6.75
C VAL A 673 -15.38 19.14 -6.24
N ASP A 674 -14.70 20.01 -6.99
CA ASP A 674 -13.34 20.44 -6.65
C ASP A 674 -13.33 21.24 -5.34
N GLU A 675 -14.30 22.13 -5.19
CA GLU A 675 -14.41 23.00 -4.03
C GLU A 675 -15.89 23.16 -3.62
N TYR A 676 -16.08 23.27 -2.33
CA TYR A 676 -17.39 23.55 -1.74
C TYR A 676 -17.32 24.85 -0.95
N THR A 677 -18.40 25.65 -0.97
CA THR A 677 -18.54 26.84 -0.15
C THR A 677 -19.75 26.70 0.75
N LEU A 678 -19.54 26.68 2.06
CA LEU A 678 -20.60 26.52 3.03
C LEU A 678 -21.59 27.71 2.92
N GLY A 679 -22.87 27.40 2.74
CA GLY A 679 -23.94 28.37 2.66
C GLY A 679 -24.31 28.90 1.27
N THR A 680 -23.41 28.84 0.28
CA THR A 680 -23.69 29.29 -1.10
C THR A 680 -23.80 28.14 -2.11
N GLY A 681 -23.46 26.92 -1.68
CA GLY A 681 -23.42 25.74 -2.54
C GLY A 681 -22.11 25.60 -3.30
N SER A 682 -22.00 24.56 -4.10
CA SER A 682 -20.80 24.33 -4.89
C SER A 682 -20.68 25.32 -6.03
N SER A 683 -19.55 25.99 -6.15
CA SER A 683 -19.07 26.49 -7.44
C SER A 683 -18.52 25.27 -8.21
N ALA A 684 -19.43 24.32 -8.51
CA ALA A 684 -19.03 23.03 -9.02
C ALA A 684 -18.49 23.17 -10.44
N GLN A 685 -17.21 22.99 -10.60
CA GLN A 685 -16.68 22.48 -11.85
C GLN A 685 -16.88 20.95 -11.82
N GLN A 686 -17.99 20.52 -12.41
CA GLN A 686 -18.31 19.11 -12.55
C GLN A 686 -17.41 18.53 -13.63
N ASN A 687 -16.47 17.70 -13.25
CA ASN A 687 -15.70 16.90 -14.21
C ASN A 687 -16.28 15.48 -14.26
N GLN A 688 -16.99 15.16 -15.34
CA GLN A 688 -17.64 13.86 -15.54
C GLN A 688 -16.84 12.89 -16.40
N SER A 689 -15.71 13.31 -16.98
CA SER A 689 -15.07 12.52 -18.06
C SER A 689 -13.85 11.72 -17.62
N ASN A 690 -13.21 12.03 -16.49
CA ASN A 690 -12.03 11.35 -15.98
C ASN A 690 -12.17 10.85 -14.53
N ASP A 691 -13.38 10.48 -14.15
CA ASP A 691 -13.62 9.80 -12.88
C ASP A 691 -13.16 8.34 -12.91
N LEU A 692 -13.06 7.71 -11.73
CA LEU A 692 -12.64 6.33 -11.59
C LEU A 692 -13.49 5.34 -12.37
N PHE A 693 -14.81 5.59 -12.46
CA PHE A 693 -15.70 4.72 -13.23
C PHE A 693 -15.38 4.82 -14.72
N THR A 694 -15.38 6.02 -15.27
CA THR A 694 -15.18 6.27 -16.69
C THR A 694 -13.82 5.74 -17.15
N LYS A 695 -12.77 5.94 -16.33
CA LYS A 695 -11.40 5.57 -16.63
C LYS A 695 -11.14 4.06 -16.52
N TYR A 696 -11.60 3.43 -15.45
CA TYR A 696 -11.16 2.06 -15.11
C TYR A 696 -12.26 1.00 -15.22
N TYR A 697 -13.52 1.40 -15.21
CA TYR A 697 -14.63 0.43 -15.16
C TYR A 697 -15.53 0.45 -16.37
N ARG A 698 -15.66 1.60 -17.04
CA ARG A 698 -16.65 1.80 -18.11
C ARG A 698 -16.54 0.75 -19.21
N ASN A 699 -15.34 0.53 -19.76
CA ASN A 699 -15.14 -0.42 -20.85
C ASN A 699 -15.45 -1.85 -20.41
N TYR A 700 -15.00 -2.22 -19.22
CA TYR A 700 -15.29 -3.54 -18.65
C TYR A 700 -16.79 -3.77 -18.46
N VAL A 701 -17.49 -2.81 -17.88
CA VAL A 701 -18.94 -2.84 -17.65
C VAL A 701 -19.69 -2.88 -18.98
N ALA A 702 -19.33 -2.02 -19.93
CA ALA A 702 -19.95 -1.96 -21.25
C ALA A 702 -19.82 -3.29 -22.02
N ASN A 703 -18.63 -3.93 -21.95
CA ASN A 703 -18.40 -5.23 -22.58
C ASN A 703 -19.21 -6.36 -21.96
N LEU A 704 -19.30 -6.40 -20.62
CA LEU A 704 -20.02 -7.48 -19.94
C LEU A 704 -21.54 -7.34 -20.02
N PHE A 705 -22.04 -6.11 -19.98
CA PHE A 705 -23.47 -5.84 -19.84
C PHE A 705 -24.13 -5.33 -21.14
N ALA A 706 -23.38 -5.32 -22.25
CA ALA A 706 -23.96 -5.01 -23.55
C ALA A 706 -25.09 -6.00 -23.90
N ARG A 707 -26.12 -5.52 -24.57
CA ARG A 707 -27.30 -6.31 -24.97
C ARG A 707 -26.96 -7.60 -25.76
N ASN A 708 -25.87 -7.57 -26.51
CA ASN A 708 -25.37 -8.69 -27.34
C ASN A 708 -24.27 -9.50 -26.64
N SER A 709 -23.90 -9.21 -25.40
CA SER A 709 -22.93 -9.99 -24.63
C SER A 709 -23.47 -11.39 -24.32
N ARG A 710 -22.66 -12.39 -24.64
CA ARG A 710 -23.00 -13.83 -24.52
C ARG A 710 -21.82 -14.57 -23.90
N LYS A 711 -22.16 -15.63 -23.18
CA LYS A 711 -21.19 -16.64 -22.79
C LYS A 711 -21.30 -17.82 -23.75
N THR A 712 -20.24 -18.09 -24.48
CA THR A 712 -20.13 -19.21 -25.39
C THR A 712 -19.31 -20.33 -24.74
N SER A 713 -19.85 -21.50 -24.64
CA SER A 713 -19.19 -22.70 -24.13
C SER A 713 -18.97 -23.65 -25.28
N VAL A 714 -17.72 -23.97 -25.57
CA VAL A 714 -17.32 -24.88 -26.66
C VAL A 714 -16.18 -25.78 -26.23
N SER A 715 -16.01 -26.92 -26.90
CA SER A 715 -14.81 -27.75 -26.75
C SER A 715 -13.91 -27.52 -27.98
N ALA A 716 -12.62 -27.53 -27.76
CA ALA A 716 -11.61 -27.44 -28.85
C ALA A 716 -10.47 -28.42 -28.59
N TYR A 717 -9.84 -28.89 -29.67
CA TYR A 717 -8.62 -29.70 -29.60
C TYR A 717 -7.42 -28.81 -29.89
N LEU A 718 -6.97 -28.05 -28.89
CA LEU A 718 -5.92 -27.06 -29.06
C LEU A 718 -4.56 -27.72 -29.30
N PRO A 719 -3.76 -27.23 -30.28
CA PRO A 719 -2.41 -27.71 -30.48
C PRO A 719 -1.52 -27.34 -29.28
N LEU A 720 -0.46 -28.13 -29.06
CA LEU A 720 0.47 -27.92 -27.97
C LEU A 720 1.12 -26.53 -28.00
N SER A 721 1.33 -26.00 -29.21
CA SER A 721 1.87 -24.64 -29.39
C SER A 721 0.99 -23.54 -28.81
N ILE A 722 -0.32 -23.72 -28.77
CA ILE A 722 -1.25 -22.81 -28.13
C ILE A 722 -1.32 -23.12 -26.63
N ILE A 723 -1.49 -24.39 -26.26
CA ILE A 723 -1.58 -24.80 -24.82
C ILE A 723 -0.39 -24.30 -24.00
N LEU A 724 0.83 -24.30 -24.55
CA LEU A 724 2.03 -23.84 -23.84
C LEU A 724 2.19 -22.33 -23.78
N LYS A 725 1.47 -21.56 -24.61
CA LYS A 725 1.75 -20.13 -24.79
C LYS A 725 0.59 -19.21 -24.43
N TYR A 726 -0.66 -19.72 -24.46
CA TYR A 726 -1.80 -18.85 -24.21
C TYR A 726 -1.78 -18.27 -22.79
N ARG A 727 -2.29 -17.08 -22.67
CA ARG A 727 -2.55 -16.38 -21.40
C ARG A 727 -4.04 -16.04 -21.32
N LEU A 728 -4.54 -15.79 -20.13
CA LEU A 728 -5.96 -15.49 -19.92
C LEU A 728 -6.39 -14.12 -20.48
N ASN A 729 -5.45 -13.24 -20.78
CA ASN A 729 -5.71 -11.97 -21.45
C ASN A 729 -5.74 -12.08 -22.98
N ASP A 730 -5.39 -13.24 -23.55
CA ASP A 730 -5.42 -13.43 -25.00
C ASP A 730 -6.85 -13.51 -25.54
N ILE A 731 -6.97 -13.20 -26.79
CA ILE A 731 -8.22 -13.22 -27.55
C ILE A 731 -8.25 -14.47 -28.40
N PHE A 732 -9.35 -15.22 -28.31
CA PHE A 732 -9.60 -16.34 -29.23
C PHE A 732 -10.59 -15.93 -30.30
N VAL A 733 -10.22 -16.22 -31.56
CA VAL A 733 -11.09 -16.02 -32.74
C VAL A 733 -11.70 -17.37 -33.14
N ILE A 734 -13.04 -17.39 -33.31
CA ILE A 734 -13.77 -18.53 -33.81
C ILE A 734 -14.65 -18.01 -34.99
N GLY A 735 -14.30 -18.39 -36.20
CA GLY A 735 -14.91 -17.80 -37.40
C GLY A 735 -14.55 -16.32 -37.55
N THR A 736 -15.53 -15.45 -37.41
CA THR A 736 -15.36 -13.98 -37.46
C THR A 736 -15.53 -13.31 -36.10
N THR A 737 -15.73 -14.08 -35.04
CA THR A 737 -16.03 -13.52 -33.70
C THR A 737 -14.84 -13.64 -32.79
N GLU A 738 -14.50 -12.54 -32.16
CA GLU A 738 -13.47 -12.45 -31.15
C GLU A 738 -14.06 -12.71 -29.75
N TYR A 739 -13.29 -13.40 -28.93
CA TYR A 739 -13.69 -13.78 -27.58
C TYR A 739 -12.61 -13.53 -26.55
N ARG A 740 -13.00 -12.98 -25.41
CA ARG A 740 -12.21 -13.02 -24.17
C ARG A 740 -12.35 -14.36 -23.47
N ILE A 741 -11.26 -14.83 -22.92
CA ILE A 741 -11.22 -16.10 -22.20
C ILE A 741 -11.76 -15.87 -20.77
N ASN A 742 -12.84 -16.57 -20.41
CA ASN A 742 -13.30 -16.62 -19.03
C ASN A 742 -12.69 -17.81 -18.28
N SER A 743 -12.74 -18.98 -18.86
CA SER A 743 -12.07 -20.16 -18.34
C SER A 743 -11.69 -21.14 -19.45
N ILE A 744 -10.58 -21.83 -19.23
CA ILE A 744 -10.12 -22.93 -20.08
C ILE A 744 -9.85 -24.13 -19.17
N LYS A 745 -10.51 -25.24 -19.44
CA LYS A 745 -10.23 -26.51 -18.80
C LYS A 745 -9.65 -27.47 -19.81
N THR A 746 -8.33 -27.68 -19.75
CA THR A 746 -7.60 -28.53 -20.70
C THR A 746 -7.30 -29.88 -20.12
N ASN A 747 -7.69 -30.92 -20.80
CA ASN A 747 -7.23 -32.29 -20.56
C ASN A 747 -5.89 -32.50 -21.26
N LEU A 748 -4.83 -32.61 -20.47
CA LEU A 748 -3.45 -32.65 -20.97
C LEU A 748 -3.12 -33.93 -21.75
N LEU A 749 -3.87 -35.02 -21.59
CA LEU A 749 -3.64 -36.26 -22.32
C LEU A 749 -4.19 -36.18 -23.76
N THR A 750 -5.36 -35.56 -23.92
CA THR A 750 -6.12 -35.54 -25.18
C THR A 750 -6.03 -34.19 -25.88
N ASN A 751 -5.50 -33.16 -25.25
CA ASN A 751 -5.51 -31.75 -25.71
C ASN A 751 -6.94 -31.19 -25.86
N LYS A 752 -7.95 -31.91 -25.40
CA LYS A 752 -9.30 -31.39 -25.38
C LYS A 752 -9.43 -30.31 -24.35
N SER A 753 -9.79 -29.11 -24.78
CA SER A 753 -10.02 -27.93 -23.93
C SER A 753 -11.48 -27.56 -23.97
N ASP A 754 -12.13 -27.54 -22.80
CA ASP A 754 -13.47 -26.99 -22.66
C ASP A 754 -13.30 -25.49 -22.34
N LEU A 755 -13.86 -24.65 -23.20
CA LEU A 755 -13.69 -23.21 -23.20
C LEU A 755 -14.98 -22.52 -22.75
N GLU A 756 -14.89 -21.61 -21.80
CA GLU A 756 -15.94 -20.62 -21.55
C GLU A 756 -15.42 -19.25 -22.01
N LEU A 757 -16.08 -18.66 -22.95
CA LEU A 757 -15.65 -17.48 -23.67
C LEU A 757 -16.73 -16.40 -23.62
N TYR A 758 -16.31 -15.13 -23.51
CA TYR A 758 -17.18 -13.97 -23.64
C TYR A 758 -16.92 -13.31 -24.99
N ASN A 759 -17.96 -13.13 -25.81
CA ASN A 759 -17.77 -12.43 -27.10
C ASN A 759 -17.33 -10.98 -26.83
N LEU A 760 -16.32 -10.54 -27.57
CA LEU A 760 -15.97 -9.13 -27.64
C LEU A 760 -17.00 -8.41 -28.51
N ASN A 761 -17.58 -7.38 -27.96
CA ASN A 761 -18.37 -6.46 -28.74
C ASN A 761 -17.39 -5.46 -29.33
N VAL A 762 -17.01 -5.65 -30.58
CA VAL A 762 -16.04 -4.82 -31.33
C VAL A 762 -16.48 -3.34 -31.41
N ASN A 763 -17.67 -3.02 -30.93
CA ASN A 763 -18.30 -1.71 -30.94
C ASN A 763 -18.41 -1.07 -29.54
N THR A 764 -17.45 -1.27 -28.66
CA THR A 764 -17.48 -0.66 -27.33
C THR A 764 -17.10 0.81 -27.27
N SER A 765 -16.77 1.43 -28.40
CA SER A 765 -16.88 2.89 -28.53
C SER A 765 -18.33 3.37 -28.60
N GLN A 766 -19.31 2.45 -28.58
CA GLN A 766 -20.68 2.89 -28.34
C GLN A 766 -20.75 3.49 -26.96
N SER A 767 -20.78 4.82 -26.93
CA SER A 767 -21.49 5.54 -25.88
C SER A 767 -22.75 4.73 -25.53
N LEU A 768 -23.13 4.70 -24.29
CA LEU A 768 -24.47 4.26 -23.86
C LEU A 768 -25.59 4.95 -24.67
N ASN A 769 -25.26 5.82 -25.62
CA ASN A 769 -26.07 6.56 -26.58
C ASN A 769 -25.68 6.23 -28.03
N GLY A 770 -25.74 4.98 -28.41
CA GLY A 770 -25.73 4.40 -29.76
C GLY A 770 -25.24 5.25 -30.96
N GLN A 771 -24.02 4.94 -31.44
CA GLN A 771 -23.71 4.82 -32.86
C GLN A 771 -22.43 4.01 -33.05
N SER A 772 -22.43 3.03 -33.93
CA SER A 772 -21.29 2.19 -34.26
C SER A 772 -20.74 2.56 -35.62
N GLN A 773 -19.44 2.83 -35.67
CA GLN A 773 -18.66 2.76 -36.92
C GLN A 773 -17.29 2.13 -36.64
N ASN A 774 -16.81 1.31 -37.58
CA ASN A 774 -15.44 0.78 -37.56
C ASN A 774 -14.48 1.94 -37.86
N LEU A 775 -14.10 2.69 -36.84
CA LEU A 775 -13.12 3.76 -37.00
C LEU A 775 -11.69 3.18 -36.86
N GLN A 776 -10.82 3.55 -37.80
CA GLN A 776 -9.42 3.12 -37.79
C GLN A 776 -8.71 3.71 -36.56
N ARG A 777 -8.02 2.86 -35.83
CA ARG A 777 -7.16 3.32 -34.71
C ARG A 777 -5.84 3.88 -35.23
N VAL A 778 -5.14 4.59 -34.37
CA VAL A 778 -3.72 4.88 -34.57
C VAL A 778 -2.94 3.57 -34.51
N GLU A 779 -2.05 3.34 -35.45
CA GLU A 779 -1.19 2.16 -35.52
C GLU A 779 0.28 2.55 -35.37
N ASN A 780 1.11 1.60 -34.96
CA ASN A 780 2.56 1.74 -34.84
C ASN A 780 3.03 2.94 -33.98
N LEU A 781 2.32 3.22 -32.86
CA LEU A 781 2.77 4.18 -31.88
C LEU A 781 4.04 3.68 -31.17
N GLU A 782 5.17 4.35 -31.38
CA GLU A 782 6.45 3.94 -30.81
C GLU A 782 7.31 5.16 -30.39
N THR A 783 8.20 4.95 -29.43
CA THR A 783 9.14 5.95 -28.98
C THR A 783 10.32 6.06 -29.95
N THR A 784 10.57 7.26 -30.46
CA THR A 784 11.71 7.55 -31.33
C THR A 784 12.96 8.00 -30.56
N SER A 785 12.76 8.72 -29.46
CA SER A 785 13.84 9.14 -28.55
C SER A 785 13.30 9.54 -27.19
N LYS A 786 14.13 9.43 -26.16
CA LYS A 786 13.81 9.85 -24.80
C LYS A 786 15.03 10.37 -24.04
N THR A 787 14.78 11.24 -23.07
CA THR A 787 15.78 11.79 -22.14
C THR A 787 15.22 11.71 -20.71
N SER A 788 15.90 12.29 -19.72
CA SER A 788 15.38 12.41 -18.36
C SER A 788 14.17 13.34 -18.22
N SER A 789 13.82 14.09 -19.25
CA SER A 789 12.72 15.08 -19.19
C SER A 789 11.87 15.16 -20.46
N THR A 790 12.15 14.30 -21.44
CA THR A 790 11.41 14.30 -22.72
C THR A 790 11.16 12.89 -23.23
N ILE A 791 10.05 12.68 -23.94
CA ILE A 791 9.73 11.48 -24.73
C ILE A 791 9.20 11.95 -26.09
N ASN A 792 9.78 11.45 -27.16
CA ASN A 792 9.29 11.71 -28.52
C ASN A 792 8.73 10.45 -29.13
N VAL A 793 7.55 10.55 -29.71
CA VAL A 793 6.84 9.43 -30.32
C VAL A 793 6.57 9.67 -31.81
N GLN A 794 6.40 8.57 -32.53
CA GLN A 794 5.87 8.55 -33.90
C GLN A 794 4.76 7.53 -34.03
N PHE A 795 3.91 7.67 -35.03
CA PHE A 795 2.77 6.80 -35.32
C PHE A 795 2.37 6.88 -36.79
N ASP A 796 1.52 5.94 -37.23
CA ASP A 796 1.09 5.91 -38.63
C ASP A 796 0.03 6.98 -38.93
N ASN A 797 0.08 7.52 -40.16
CA ASN A 797 -0.92 8.46 -40.63
C ASN A 797 -2.22 7.74 -41.01
N ILE A 798 -3.34 8.34 -40.70
CA ILE A 798 -4.67 7.88 -41.12
C ILE A 798 -5.08 8.64 -42.39
N THR A 799 -5.49 7.90 -43.40
CA THR A 799 -5.86 8.46 -44.72
C THR A 799 -7.37 8.46 -44.98
N ASP A 800 -8.17 8.14 -43.96
CA ASP A 800 -9.64 8.15 -44.08
C ASP A 800 -10.14 9.59 -44.34
N THR A 801 -11.13 9.74 -45.20
CA THR A 801 -11.70 11.03 -45.60
C THR A 801 -12.50 11.71 -44.50
N ASN A 802 -12.99 10.94 -43.52
CA ASN A 802 -13.73 11.46 -42.38
C ASN A 802 -12.82 11.75 -41.17
N PHE A 803 -11.53 11.42 -41.30
CA PHE A 803 -10.57 11.67 -40.23
C PHE A 803 -10.37 13.18 -40.03
N GLU A 804 -10.40 13.63 -38.79
CA GLU A 804 -10.27 15.05 -38.44
C GLU A 804 -8.90 15.35 -37.79
N LYS A 805 -8.56 14.64 -36.71
CA LYS A 805 -7.37 14.93 -35.91
C LYS A 805 -6.95 13.71 -35.09
N PHE A 806 -5.69 13.72 -34.62
CA PHE A 806 -5.21 12.86 -33.53
C PHE A 806 -5.24 13.65 -32.24
N GLU A 807 -5.97 13.22 -31.27
CA GLU A 807 -5.87 13.73 -29.89
C GLU A 807 -4.78 13.00 -29.13
N ILE A 808 -3.99 13.76 -28.39
CA ILE A 808 -2.79 13.31 -27.69
C ILE A 808 -2.99 13.47 -26.20
N TYR A 809 -2.76 12.40 -25.46
CA TYR A 809 -2.94 12.33 -24.02
C TYR A 809 -1.65 11.85 -23.34
N LEU A 810 -1.38 12.38 -22.16
CA LEU A 810 -0.32 11.91 -21.27
C LEU A 810 -0.95 11.55 -19.93
N ASP A 811 -0.77 10.32 -19.47
CA ASP A 811 -1.41 9.79 -18.25
C ASP A 811 -2.93 10.07 -18.24
N ASP A 812 -3.55 9.97 -19.42
CA ASP A 812 -4.96 10.19 -19.68
C ASP A 812 -5.44 11.65 -19.56
N GLU A 813 -4.51 12.57 -19.41
CA GLU A 813 -4.79 14.00 -19.53
C GLU A 813 -4.60 14.45 -20.98
N TYR A 814 -5.60 15.13 -21.54
CA TYR A 814 -5.52 15.71 -22.88
C TYR A 814 -4.42 16.78 -22.90
N ILE A 815 -3.46 16.63 -23.80
CA ILE A 815 -2.33 17.54 -23.95
C ILE A 815 -2.47 18.42 -25.18
N ASP A 816 -2.73 17.79 -26.36
CA ASP A 816 -2.70 18.49 -27.65
C ASP A 816 -3.40 17.67 -28.73
N PHE A 817 -3.36 18.17 -29.95
CA PHE A 817 -3.82 17.42 -31.12
C PHE A 817 -2.89 17.63 -32.34
N ASN A 818 -2.78 16.61 -33.17
CA ASN A 818 -2.12 16.68 -34.47
C ASN A 818 -3.14 16.53 -35.59
N LEU A 819 -2.89 17.22 -36.69
CA LEU A 819 -3.70 17.10 -37.92
C LEU A 819 -3.19 15.93 -38.80
N GLN A 820 -4.00 15.57 -39.80
CA GLN A 820 -3.62 14.56 -40.77
C GLN A 820 -2.24 14.88 -41.44
N GLY A 821 -1.35 13.89 -41.41
CA GLY A 821 0.02 14.01 -41.92
C GLY A 821 1.07 14.44 -40.88
N ASP A 822 0.67 14.92 -39.73
CA ASP A 822 1.58 15.18 -38.62
C ASP A 822 1.63 13.97 -37.68
N VAL A 823 2.61 13.12 -37.88
CA VAL A 823 2.74 11.80 -37.26
C VAL A 823 3.82 11.72 -36.19
N PHE A 824 4.25 12.89 -35.68
CA PHE A 824 5.25 12.99 -34.61
C PHE A 824 4.73 13.87 -33.49
N TYR A 825 5.07 13.52 -32.23
CA TYR A 825 4.82 14.39 -31.10
C TYR A 825 5.92 14.27 -30.06
N GLY A 826 6.24 15.39 -29.38
CA GLY A 826 7.29 15.44 -28.36
C GLY A 826 6.76 15.97 -27.02
N PHE A 827 6.79 15.13 -26.01
CA PHE A 827 6.51 15.51 -24.63
C PHE A 827 7.76 16.09 -23.98
N SER A 828 7.62 17.14 -23.19
CA SER A 828 8.71 17.81 -22.48
C SER A 828 8.29 18.22 -21.07
N GLY A 829 9.26 18.47 -20.18
CA GLY A 829 8.97 18.80 -18.79
C GLY A 829 8.56 17.61 -17.94
N LEU A 830 8.96 16.40 -18.35
CA LEU A 830 8.68 15.15 -17.65
C LEU A 830 9.67 14.94 -16.49
N ASP A 831 9.23 14.18 -15.48
CA ASP A 831 10.10 13.76 -14.38
C ASP A 831 11.00 12.60 -14.81
N SER A 832 12.25 12.57 -14.29
CA SER A 832 13.18 11.47 -14.56
C SER A 832 12.73 10.17 -13.88
N ASP A 833 13.11 9.03 -14.47
CA ASP A 833 12.81 7.69 -13.98
C ASP A 833 11.31 7.48 -13.67
N THR A 834 10.45 8.08 -14.50
CA THR A 834 9.00 8.06 -14.35
C THR A 834 8.36 7.43 -15.58
N THR A 835 7.44 6.50 -15.36
CA THR A 835 6.69 5.85 -16.43
C THR A 835 5.43 6.64 -16.74
N TYR A 836 5.27 7.04 -17.98
CA TYR A 836 4.12 7.75 -18.50
C TYR A 836 3.30 6.86 -19.43
N LYS A 837 1.98 6.99 -19.35
CA LYS A 837 1.07 6.44 -20.34
C LYS A 837 0.84 7.50 -21.42
N ILE A 838 1.25 7.21 -22.65
CA ILE A 838 1.01 8.05 -23.81
C ILE A 838 -0.13 7.41 -24.59
N SER A 839 -1.23 8.13 -24.79
CA SER A 839 -2.38 7.65 -25.54
C SER A 839 -2.69 8.56 -26.71
N LEU A 840 -2.94 7.97 -27.86
CA LEU A 840 -3.41 8.69 -29.04
C LEU A 840 -4.79 8.18 -29.46
N ARG A 841 -5.67 9.14 -29.73
CA ARG A 841 -7.03 8.88 -30.20
C ARG A 841 -7.25 9.53 -31.56
N ALA A 842 -7.64 8.75 -32.55
CA ALA A 842 -8.08 9.28 -33.84
C ALA A 842 -9.52 9.76 -33.74
N ILE A 843 -9.78 10.98 -34.16
CA ILE A 843 -11.10 11.62 -34.15
C ILE A 843 -11.58 11.78 -35.60
N TYR A 844 -12.85 11.50 -35.80
CA TYR A 844 -13.53 11.51 -37.09
C TYR A 844 -14.78 12.39 -37.02
N ASP A 845 -15.06 13.11 -38.10
CA ASP A 845 -16.38 13.73 -38.33
C ASP A 845 -17.25 12.76 -39.13
N VAL A 846 -18.24 12.22 -38.47
CA VAL A 846 -19.18 11.31 -39.08
C VAL A 846 -20.57 11.99 -39.09
N ASP A 847 -20.97 12.47 -40.27
CA ASP A 847 -22.27 13.15 -40.48
C ASP A 847 -22.47 14.37 -39.56
N GLY A 848 -21.40 15.12 -39.24
CA GLY A 848 -21.43 16.28 -38.39
C GLY A 848 -21.38 15.95 -36.90
N ILE A 849 -21.02 14.70 -36.54
CA ILE A 849 -20.84 14.24 -35.17
C ILE A 849 -19.39 13.79 -34.99
N GLU A 850 -18.70 14.39 -34.04
CA GLU A 850 -17.34 14.01 -33.66
C GLU A 850 -17.35 12.64 -32.96
N ALA A 851 -16.62 11.67 -33.51
CA ALA A 851 -16.51 10.31 -32.99
C ALA A 851 -15.05 9.89 -32.86
N GLY A 852 -14.66 9.41 -31.68
CA GLY A 852 -13.31 8.93 -31.40
C GLY A 852 -13.15 7.43 -31.66
N ALA A 853 -12.06 7.03 -32.29
CA ALA A 853 -11.60 5.65 -32.31
C ALA A 853 -11.09 5.24 -30.91
N PHE A 854 -10.79 3.96 -30.72
CA PHE A 854 -10.13 3.51 -29.49
C PHE A 854 -8.74 4.11 -29.36
N ASP A 855 -8.34 4.40 -28.13
CA ASP A 855 -6.99 4.86 -27.83
C ASP A 855 -5.97 3.80 -28.20
N THR A 856 -4.84 4.25 -28.71
CA THR A 856 -3.62 3.45 -28.83
C THR A 856 -2.66 3.90 -27.78
N ASP A 857 -2.31 3.02 -26.85
CA ASP A 857 -1.53 3.31 -25.67
C ASP A 857 -0.09 2.83 -25.81
N LEU A 858 0.84 3.66 -25.33
CA LEU A 858 2.26 3.35 -25.18
C LEU A 858 2.69 3.70 -23.75
N PHE A 859 3.34 2.77 -23.08
CA PHE A 859 3.93 3.02 -21.75
C PHE A 859 5.42 3.19 -21.91
N GLU A 860 5.95 4.36 -21.53
CA GLU A 860 7.37 4.68 -21.69
C GLU A 860 7.94 5.33 -20.44
N THR A 861 9.16 4.96 -20.07
CA THR A 861 9.86 5.49 -18.89
C THR A 861 10.96 6.47 -19.33
N THR A 862 11.01 7.67 -18.76
CA THR A 862 12.09 8.62 -18.94
C THR A 862 13.43 8.07 -18.42
N LEU A 863 14.54 8.58 -18.91
CA LEU A 863 15.88 8.14 -18.50
C LEU A 863 16.27 8.71 -17.14
#